data_f6432d03d294063b54beb16e878763c6
#
_entry.id   f6432d03d294063b54beb16e878763c6
#
_cell.length_a   1.000
_cell.length_b   1.000
_cell.length_c   1.000
_cell.angle_alpha   90.00
_cell.angle_beta   90.00
_cell.angle_gamma   90.00
#
_symmetry.space_group_name_H-M   'P 1'
#
loop_
_entity.id
_entity.type
_entity.pdbx_description
1 polymer ?
#
loop_
_entity_poly.entity_id
_entity_poly.type
_entity_poly.pdbx_seq_one_letter_code
_entity_poly.pdbx_strand_id
1 'polypeptide(L)'
;MIYNIDSFPYDEFYKYCKSKKKYKLRKREYKIVDLVSSYDIETTSTIYNDKKVGFMYLWGFSFDNEYIITGRRWEEFIYFIKKISDLLEGSKYKIVCYIHNASFEFAFTYHFLKRIDENLTYFATDKNKILKFEIRNIIFKCSYRLTNLSLDKACKKFNTDTQKLNQDKNNLDLDYSILRTPNTKLKKREMNYFINDLKSTVEVVYKLLEIYGDTVNTIPLTSTGYVRRMVRKACNTYSYRKRFKKLTLSFPIYEMCVANKKGGDVHENRFQFGQVIKNVDSYDLKSSYPFQMLVKYYPVSEFTFVDDYEKKFDYYIKHKCCLFYIKIDEVKIKPFNEMTIISRSHVLNEKEAKFIISDNGRIVHAKNVILCLNEVDYLNILRYYNLKGVKILKFAIARRGRLAKEIREVVFKLFKEKCDLEKYKGTDLEYLYSNKKAELNSVYGMMLTSLIHDSYNIHYDEDEGFVWSEDKKTNEEIVKELSEYNESFSHFLYYPTGLWVVSHSRTDLYDLIDCAVKGYHNYHDTDSCKASKWNKKKLEAFNNKRIEICKKNKIDYKGIYIGIAECDGHYSEMVGYGAKKYCYRDEYGLHITIAGCGKGCVNQLNDDIYNLKEGFTFKNATRQAVYDLSEPHYITINGDKIWTSGGVYICGGDYTLEMCDDYINKAVYLHAEEGILL
;
A
#
# COMPACT_ATOMS: atom_id res chain seq x y z
N MET A 1 33.06 -0.65 -18.80
CA MET A 1 34.35 -1.03 -18.15
C MET A 1 34.12 -1.04 -16.65
N ILE A 2 34.78 -1.94 -15.91
CA ILE A 2 34.62 -2.03 -14.44
C ILE A 2 35.87 -1.49 -13.80
N TYR A 3 35.71 -0.57 -12.87
CA TYR A 3 36.78 0.14 -12.17
C TYR A 3 36.73 -0.14 -10.67
N ASN A 4 37.87 0.03 -10.00
CA ASN A 4 37.96 0.21 -8.55
C ASN A 4 38.21 1.71 -8.24
N ILE A 5 38.38 2.06 -6.97
CA ILE A 5 38.53 3.43 -6.53
C ILE A 5 39.77 4.14 -7.13
N ASP A 6 40.87 3.40 -7.31
CA ASP A 6 42.15 3.92 -7.80
C ASP A 6 42.15 4.08 -9.32
N SER A 7 41.42 3.24 -10.04
CA SER A 7 41.39 3.20 -11.51
C SER A 7 40.22 3.97 -12.13
N PHE A 8 39.31 4.52 -11.35
CA PHE A 8 38.15 5.24 -11.88
C PHE A 8 38.58 6.55 -12.57
N PRO A 9 38.21 6.75 -13.87
CA PRO A 9 38.66 7.86 -14.66
C PRO A 9 37.82 9.13 -14.41
N TYR A 10 38.03 9.80 -13.28
CA TYR A 10 37.22 10.94 -12.81
C TYR A 10 37.10 12.09 -13.81
N ASP A 11 38.20 12.45 -14.50
CA ASP A 11 38.22 13.55 -15.47
C ASP A 11 37.42 13.18 -16.75
N GLU A 12 37.52 11.96 -17.22
CA GLU A 12 36.73 11.46 -18.34
C GLU A 12 35.26 11.38 -18.00
N PHE A 13 34.96 10.89 -16.83
CA PHE A 13 33.58 10.87 -16.31
C PHE A 13 32.97 12.27 -16.20
N TYR A 14 33.74 13.25 -15.75
CA TYR A 14 33.30 14.64 -15.72
C TYR A 14 33.03 15.20 -17.12
N LYS A 15 33.92 14.94 -18.09
CA LYS A 15 33.70 15.29 -19.52
C LYS A 15 32.44 14.61 -20.05
N TYR A 16 32.24 13.35 -19.70
CA TYR A 16 31.02 12.62 -20.04
C TYR A 16 29.77 13.27 -19.45
N CYS A 17 29.76 13.63 -18.17
CA CYS A 17 28.67 14.39 -17.59
C CYS A 17 28.45 15.72 -18.31
N LYS A 18 29.54 16.43 -18.71
CA LYS A 18 29.43 17.67 -19.47
C LYS A 18 28.82 17.51 -20.86
N SER A 19 29.03 16.41 -21.53
CA SER A 19 28.48 16.15 -22.86
C SER A 19 26.97 15.88 -22.86
N LYS A 20 26.43 15.33 -21.76
CA LYS A 20 25.02 15.02 -21.64
C LYS A 20 24.15 16.27 -21.58
N LYS A 21 22.86 16.14 -21.94
CA LYS A 21 21.83 17.18 -21.74
C LYS A 21 21.66 17.50 -20.27
N LYS A 22 21.21 18.72 -19.93
CA LYS A 22 20.94 19.16 -18.55
C LYS A 22 19.55 19.72 -18.43
N TYR A 23 18.89 19.35 -17.34
CA TYR A 23 17.56 19.85 -17.00
C TYR A 23 17.64 20.85 -15.85
N LYS A 24 17.24 22.10 -16.10
CA LYS A 24 17.19 23.14 -15.05
C LYS A 24 16.04 22.86 -14.11
N LEU A 25 16.31 22.83 -12.83
CA LEU A 25 15.28 22.75 -11.79
C LEU A 25 14.65 24.14 -11.59
N ARG A 26 13.34 24.20 -11.56
CA ARG A 26 12.59 25.44 -11.32
C ARG A 26 12.91 25.96 -9.92
N LYS A 27 13.33 27.24 -9.82
CA LYS A 27 13.73 27.90 -8.57
C LYS A 27 14.98 27.31 -7.85
N ARG A 28 15.82 26.52 -8.54
CA ARG A 28 17.09 25.99 -7.99
C ARG A 28 18.25 26.33 -8.93
N GLU A 29 19.45 26.51 -8.34
CA GLU A 29 20.66 26.79 -9.12
C GLU A 29 21.19 25.56 -9.86
N TYR A 30 21.02 24.39 -9.27
CA TYR A 30 21.53 23.13 -9.82
C TYR A 30 20.78 22.66 -11.05
N LYS A 31 21.50 21.95 -11.94
CA LYS A 31 20.97 21.28 -13.14
C LYS A 31 21.15 19.78 -12.99
N ILE A 32 20.11 19.03 -13.34
CA ILE A 32 20.20 17.57 -13.38
C ILE A 32 20.83 17.15 -14.71
N VAL A 33 21.87 16.34 -14.66
CA VAL A 33 22.50 15.72 -15.82
C VAL A 33 21.57 14.61 -16.36
N ASP A 34 21.36 14.54 -17.65
CA ASP A 34 20.58 13.50 -18.31
C ASP A 34 21.39 12.20 -18.37
N LEU A 35 21.51 11.57 -17.24
CA LEU A 35 22.27 10.36 -16.99
C LEU A 35 21.51 9.52 -15.97
N VAL A 36 21.34 8.23 -16.25
CA VAL A 36 20.77 7.26 -15.32
C VAL A 36 21.92 6.53 -14.62
N SER A 37 21.93 6.57 -13.31
CA SER A 37 22.87 5.75 -12.54
C SER A 37 22.14 4.84 -11.57
N SER A 38 22.80 3.77 -11.15
CA SER A 38 22.35 2.84 -10.14
C SER A 38 23.38 2.71 -9.01
N TYR A 39 22.90 2.37 -7.84
CA TYR A 39 23.69 2.01 -6.67
C TYR A 39 23.10 0.78 -6.02
N ASP A 40 23.96 -0.12 -5.58
CA ASP A 40 23.58 -1.35 -4.91
C ASP A 40 24.69 -1.79 -3.94
N ILE A 41 24.34 -2.60 -2.93
CA ILE A 41 25.26 -3.22 -1.98
C ILE A 41 24.97 -4.70 -1.80
N GLU A 42 26.03 -5.46 -1.55
CA GLU A 42 25.91 -6.84 -1.06
C GLU A 42 26.30 -6.90 0.41
N THR A 43 25.47 -7.59 1.16
CA THR A 43 25.58 -7.66 2.62
C THR A 43 25.58 -9.07 3.12
N THR A 44 26.10 -9.25 4.31
CA THR A 44 26.02 -10.50 5.06
C THR A 44 25.59 -10.21 6.48
N SER A 45 25.11 -11.21 7.20
CA SER A 45 24.77 -11.08 8.62
C SER A 45 25.30 -12.25 9.42
N THR A 46 25.68 -11.98 10.66
CA THR A 46 26.19 -12.99 11.58
C THR A 46 25.78 -12.66 13.03
N ILE A 47 26.06 -13.56 13.95
CA ILE A 47 25.92 -13.28 15.39
C ILE A 47 27.25 -12.71 15.88
N TYR A 48 27.21 -11.56 16.52
CA TYR A 48 28.34 -10.89 17.16
C TYR A 48 27.91 -10.38 18.53
N ASN A 49 28.57 -10.84 19.60
CA ASN A 49 28.19 -10.55 20.99
C ASN A 49 26.71 -10.79 21.27
N ASP A 50 26.21 -12.00 20.92
CA ASP A 50 24.84 -12.46 21.08
C ASP A 50 23.75 -11.65 20.34
N LYS A 51 24.16 -10.69 19.51
CA LYS A 51 23.26 -9.94 18.66
C LYS A 51 23.49 -10.26 17.18
N LYS A 52 22.42 -10.29 16.40
CA LYS A 52 22.52 -10.39 14.96
C LYS A 52 22.94 -9.05 14.40
N VAL A 53 24.03 -9.02 13.62
CA VAL A 53 24.56 -7.82 12.98
C VAL A 53 24.67 -8.05 11.47
N GLY A 54 24.31 -7.01 10.70
CA GLY A 54 24.50 -6.98 9.26
C GLY A 54 25.66 -6.06 8.90
N PHE A 55 26.39 -6.37 7.83
CA PHE A 55 27.42 -5.50 7.31
C PHE A 55 27.60 -5.68 5.80
N MET A 56 28.04 -4.62 5.14
CA MET A 56 28.31 -4.58 3.71
C MET A 56 29.70 -5.17 3.45
N TYR A 57 29.82 -5.98 2.38
CA TYR A 57 31.09 -6.49 1.89
C TYR A 57 31.40 -6.11 0.44
N LEU A 58 30.44 -5.55 -0.27
CA LEU A 58 30.60 -5.07 -1.66
C LEU A 58 29.61 -3.93 -1.91
N TRP A 59 30.07 -2.84 -2.51
CA TRP A 59 29.23 -1.76 -3.00
C TRP A 59 29.59 -1.43 -4.46
N GLY A 60 28.66 -0.83 -5.20
CA GLY A 60 28.96 -0.39 -6.55
C GLY A 60 27.99 0.62 -7.11
N PHE A 61 28.46 1.33 -8.13
CA PHE A 61 27.67 2.23 -8.97
C PHE A 61 27.81 1.86 -10.43
N SER A 62 26.74 2.06 -11.20
CA SER A 62 26.77 2.08 -12.64
C SER A 62 26.23 3.41 -13.14
N PHE A 63 26.92 4.03 -14.12
CA PHE A 63 26.53 5.26 -14.77
C PHE A 63 26.31 4.98 -16.25
N ASP A 64 25.05 5.01 -16.71
CA ASP A 64 24.60 4.66 -18.07
C ASP A 64 25.10 3.27 -18.56
N ASN A 65 25.50 2.38 -17.67
CA ASN A 65 26.22 1.11 -17.95
C ASN A 65 27.59 1.27 -18.65
N GLU A 66 28.07 2.50 -18.82
CA GLU A 66 29.37 2.82 -19.41
C GLU A 66 30.48 2.80 -18.35
N TYR A 67 30.25 3.45 -17.23
CA TYR A 67 31.19 3.51 -16.12
C TYR A 67 30.63 2.73 -14.94
N ILE A 68 31.30 1.64 -14.56
CA ILE A 68 30.90 0.83 -13.40
C ILE A 68 32.07 0.83 -12.43
N ILE A 69 31.81 1.22 -11.19
CA ILE A 69 32.78 1.18 -10.09
C ILE A 69 32.29 0.25 -8.99
N THR A 70 33.20 -0.50 -8.40
CA THR A 70 32.96 -1.35 -7.24
C THR A 70 34.00 -1.15 -6.17
N GLY A 71 33.62 -1.30 -4.90
CA GLY A 71 34.53 -1.26 -3.76
C GLY A 71 34.04 -2.19 -2.64
N ARG A 72 34.91 -2.37 -1.65
CA ARG A 72 34.71 -3.38 -0.61
C ARG A 72 34.58 -2.76 0.79
N ARG A 73 34.90 -1.48 0.97
CA ARG A 73 35.00 -0.80 2.26
C ARG A 73 34.22 0.50 2.29
N TRP A 74 33.73 0.88 3.45
CA TRP A 74 33.02 2.13 3.63
C TRP A 74 33.90 3.36 3.42
N GLU A 75 35.19 3.27 3.72
CA GLU A 75 36.14 4.36 3.49
C GLU A 75 36.26 4.67 1.99
N GLU A 76 36.31 3.64 1.13
CA GLU A 76 36.31 3.79 -0.32
C GLU A 76 35.00 4.43 -0.81
N PHE A 77 33.85 3.98 -0.27
CA PHE A 77 32.54 4.55 -0.59
C PHE A 77 32.47 6.05 -0.21
N ILE A 78 32.88 6.41 1.00
CA ILE A 78 32.90 7.81 1.48
C ILE A 78 33.78 8.66 0.56
N TYR A 79 34.99 8.17 0.25
CA TYR A 79 35.91 8.86 -0.64
C TYR A 79 35.29 9.07 -2.01
N PHE A 80 34.69 8.04 -2.59
CA PHE A 80 34.04 8.11 -3.91
C PHE A 80 32.92 9.14 -3.95
N ILE A 81 32.00 9.11 -2.99
CA ILE A 81 30.88 10.06 -2.90
C ILE A 81 31.38 11.51 -2.79
N LYS A 82 32.38 11.75 -1.93
CA LYS A 82 33.01 13.08 -1.81
C LYS A 82 33.62 13.52 -3.13
N LYS A 83 34.44 12.67 -3.76
CA LYS A 83 35.15 12.97 -5.00
C LYS A 83 34.21 13.29 -6.16
N ILE A 84 33.14 12.48 -6.35
CA ILE A 84 32.13 12.74 -7.38
C ILE A 84 31.37 14.04 -7.09
N SER A 85 31.01 14.29 -5.82
CA SER A 85 30.33 15.52 -5.45
C SER A 85 31.20 16.76 -5.73
N ASP A 86 32.47 16.76 -5.33
CA ASP A 86 33.41 17.87 -5.55
C ASP A 86 33.58 18.14 -7.04
N LEU A 87 33.65 17.06 -7.85
CA LEU A 87 33.78 17.13 -9.31
C LEU A 87 32.57 17.83 -9.97
N LEU A 88 31.36 17.60 -9.45
CA LEU A 88 30.12 18.14 -10.01
C LEU A 88 29.77 19.53 -9.47
N GLU A 89 30.26 19.91 -8.28
CA GLU A 89 29.90 21.13 -7.58
C GLU A 89 30.22 22.39 -8.35
N GLY A 90 31.44 22.49 -8.89
CA GLY A 90 31.88 23.66 -9.66
C GLY A 90 31.02 24.00 -10.89
N SER A 91 30.30 23.01 -11.44
CA SER A 91 29.35 23.18 -12.56
C SER A 91 27.89 23.24 -12.07
N LYS A 92 27.64 23.13 -10.80
CA LYS A 92 26.30 23.04 -10.19
C LYS A 92 25.46 21.91 -10.83
N TYR A 93 26.08 20.76 -11.06
CA TYR A 93 25.42 19.58 -11.60
C TYR A 93 24.99 18.64 -10.49
N LYS A 94 23.84 17.98 -10.69
CA LYS A 94 23.39 16.85 -9.86
C LYS A 94 23.13 15.65 -10.77
N ILE A 95 23.44 14.46 -10.27
CA ILE A 95 23.10 13.18 -10.90
C ILE A 95 22.00 12.48 -10.12
N VAL A 96 21.20 11.66 -10.83
CA VAL A 96 20.14 10.85 -10.22
C VAL A 96 20.57 9.39 -10.22
N CYS A 97 20.64 8.81 -9.04
CA CYS A 97 21.01 7.42 -8.81
C CYS A 97 19.80 6.61 -8.35
N TYR A 98 19.55 5.47 -8.97
CA TYR A 98 18.44 4.60 -8.63
C TYR A 98 18.92 3.41 -7.82
N ILE A 99 18.11 3.07 -6.82
CA ILE A 99 18.33 1.95 -5.91
C ILE A 99 17.08 1.06 -5.97
N HIS A 100 17.27 -0.24 -6.10
CA HIS A 100 16.12 -1.15 -6.11
C HIS A 100 15.79 -1.62 -4.70
N ASN A 101 14.91 -0.87 -4.01
CA ASN A 101 14.53 -0.94 -2.59
C ASN A 101 15.41 -0.07 -1.67
N ALA A 102 15.43 1.22 -1.98
CA ALA A 102 16.27 2.23 -1.31
C ALA A 102 16.24 2.22 0.23
N SER A 103 15.20 1.66 0.86
CA SER A 103 15.15 1.53 2.31
C SER A 103 16.22 0.62 2.88
N PHE A 104 16.61 -0.40 2.12
CA PHE A 104 17.65 -1.36 2.52
C PHE A 104 19.03 -0.67 2.54
N GLU A 105 19.42 -0.09 1.41
CA GLU A 105 20.72 0.59 1.28
C GLU A 105 20.82 1.81 2.19
N PHE A 106 19.72 2.52 2.39
CA PHE A 106 19.67 3.68 3.27
C PHE A 106 20.03 3.33 4.70
N ALA A 107 19.51 2.20 5.24
CA ALA A 107 19.82 1.77 6.60
C ALA A 107 21.31 1.49 6.82
N PHE A 108 22.01 0.98 5.79
CA PHE A 108 23.46 0.77 5.87
C PHE A 108 24.27 2.05 5.65
N THR A 109 23.78 2.99 4.86
CA THR A 109 24.55 4.16 4.42
C THR A 109 24.28 5.42 5.21
N TYR A 110 23.19 5.52 5.96
CA TYR A 110 22.70 6.73 6.61
C TYR A 110 23.78 7.51 7.37
N HIS A 111 24.43 6.87 8.32
CA HIS A 111 25.46 7.51 9.14
C HIS A 111 26.73 7.83 8.36
N PHE A 112 27.13 6.99 7.40
CA PHE A 112 28.28 7.27 6.56
C PHE A 112 28.03 8.48 5.64
N LEU A 113 26.82 8.63 5.13
CA LEU A 113 26.42 9.81 4.36
C LEU A 113 26.36 11.06 5.25
N LYS A 114 25.84 10.96 6.46
CA LYS A 114 25.85 12.03 7.45
C LYS A 114 27.26 12.54 7.77
N ARG A 115 28.26 11.65 7.82
CA ARG A 115 29.68 12.02 7.99
C ARG A 115 30.28 12.73 6.76
N ILE A 116 29.66 12.58 5.58
CA ILE A 116 30.07 13.33 4.39
C ILE A 116 29.52 14.76 4.44
N ASP A 117 28.24 14.91 4.77
CA ASP A 117 27.54 16.18 4.90
C ASP A 117 26.33 16.01 5.84
N GLU A 118 26.28 16.81 6.89
CA GLU A 118 25.16 16.80 7.85
C GLU A 118 23.82 17.21 7.23
N ASN A 119 23.85 17.90 6.08
CA ASN A 119 22.68 18.31 5.32
C ASN A 119 22.06 17.17 4.46
N LEU A 120 22.32 15.91 4.80
CA LEU A 120 21.62 14.77 4.21
C LEU A 120 20.11 14.97 4.35
N THR A 121 19.39 15.01 3.23
CA THR A 121 17.93 15.08 3.20
C THR A 121 17.33 13.78 2.71
N TYR A 122 16.19 13.38 3.26
CA TYR A 122 15.48 12.20 2.83
C TYR A 122 13.96 12.44 2.85
N PHE A 123 13.25 11.64 2.06
CA PHE A 123 11.80 11.63 2.01
C PHE A 123 11.30 10.21 2.24
N ALA A 124 10.71 10.00 3.40
CA ALA A 124 10.06 8.76 3.80
C ALA A 124 8.54 8.94 3.85
N THR A 125 7.79 7.91 3.50
CA THR A 125 6.31 7.89 3.59
C THR A 125 5.81 7.12 4.80
N ASP A 126 6.68 6.49 5.52
CA ASP A 126 6.45 5.70 6.73
C ASP A 126 7.82 5.33 7.30
N LYS A 127 7.88 4.79 8.51
CA LYS A 127 9.11 4.20 9.08
C LYS A 127 9.71 3.21 8.09
N ASN A 128 10.99 3.31 7.81
CA ASN A 128 11.72 2.44 6.87
C ASN A 128 11.11 2.38 5.45
N LYS A 129 10.42 3.43 4.98
CA LYS A 129 9.88 3.51 3.61
C LYS A 129 10.43 4.71 2.86
N ILE A 130 11.70 4.66 2.53
CA ILE A 130 12.43 5.71 1.81
C ILE A 130 12.04 5.70 0.33
N LEU A 131 11.65 6.87 -0.19
CA LEU A 131 11.41 7.08 -1.62
C LEU A 131 12.58 7.78 -2.31
N LYS A 132 13.22 8.70 -1.58
CA LYS A 132 14.30 9.54 -2.06
C LYS A 132 15.18 9.98 -0.90
N PHE A 133 16.49 10.06 -1.14
CA PHE A 133 17.42 10.82 -0.28
C PHE A 133 18.44 11.55 -1.15
N GLU A 134 19.06 12.58 -0.59
CA GLU A 134 19.95 13.45 -1.33
C GLU A 134 21.12 13.86 -0.45
N ILE A 135 22.32 13.66 -0.96
CA ILE A 135 23.58 14.06 -0.37
C ILE A 135 24.37 14.86 -1.38
N ARG A 136 24.67 16.14 -1.08
CA ARG A 136 25.41 17.04 -1.96
C ARG A 136 24.89 17.02 -3.42
N ASN A 137 25.66 16.47 -4.36
CA ASN A 137 25.35 16.46 -5.78
C ASN A 137 24.69 15.16 -6.29
N ILE A 138 24.35 14.25 -5.40
CA ILE A 138 23.76 12.95 -5.76
C ILE A 138 22.34 12.85 -5.16
N ILE A 139 21.39 12.53 -6.03
CA ILE A 139 19.96 12.30 -5.67
C ILE A 139 19.67 10.81 -5.84
N PHE A 140 19.42 10.12 -4.75
CA PHE A 140 19.01 8.72 -4.77
C PHE A 140 17.50 8.59 -4.82
N LYS A 141 16.98 7.69 -5.68
CA LYS A 141 15.55 7.41 -5.85
C LYS A 141 15.29 5.90 -5.82
N CYS A 142 14.16 5.48 -5.27
CA CYS A 142 13.76 4.09 -5.20
C CYS A 142 13.13 3.62 -6.53
N SER A 143 13.78 2.72 -7.27
CA SER A 143 13.23 2.13 -8.50
C SER A 143 12.19 1.05 -8.23
N TYR A 144 12.25 0.34 -7.10
CA TYR A 144 11.21 -0.59 -6.68
C TYR A 144 9.83 0.09 -6.59
N ARG A 145 9.77 1.31 -6.05
CA ARG A 145 8.51 2.07 -5.92
C ARG A 145 7.96 2.58 -7.27
N LEU A 146 8.80 2.67 -8.28
CA LEU A 146 8.38 2.99 -9.65
C LEU A 146 7.69 1.82 -10.34
N THR A 147 8.11 0.59 -10.04
CA THR A 147 7.64 -0.62 -10.71
C THR A 147 6.66 -1.44 -9.87
N ASN A 148 6.81 -1.42 -8.54
CA ASN A 148 6.21 -2.34 -7.55
C ASN A 148 6.48 -3.82 -7.90
N LEU A 149 7.62 -4.11 -8.51
CA LEU A 149 8.06 -5.44 -8.92
C LEU A 149 9.46 -5.70 -8.37
N SER A 150 9.79 -6.97 -8.09
CA SER A 150 11.19 -7.36 -7.90
C SER A 150 12.00 -7.04 -9.16
N LEU A 151 13.30 -6.87 -9.03
CA LEU A 151 14.17 -6.54 -10.17
C LEU A 151 14.05 -7.55 -11.30
N ASP A 152 14.03 -8.86 -10.99
CA ASP A 152 13.80 -9.92 -11.97
C ASP A 152 12.47 -9.75 -12.74
N LYS A 153 11.36 -9.54 -12.04
CA LYS A 153 10.08 -9.31 -12.68
C LYS A 153 10.05 -8.01 -13.49
N ALA A 154 10.76 -6.98 -13.04
CA ALA A 154 10.89 -5.72 -13.77
C ALA A 154 11.70 -5.91 -15.06
N CYS A 155 12.81 -6.62 -15.01
CA CYS A 155 13.61 -6.97 -16.20
C CYS A 155 12.79 -7.73 -17.26
N LYS A 156 12.08 -8.77 -16.83
CA LYS A 156 11.18 -9.54 -17.72
C LYS A 156 10.07 -8.66 -18.30
N LYS A 157 9.45 -7.83 -17.48
CA LYS A 157 8.36 -6.94 -17.91
C LYS A 157 8.80 -5.93 -18.96
N PHE A 158 9.96 -5.32 -18.76
CA PHE A 158 10.45 -4.26 -19.63
C PHE A 158 11.38 -4.78 -20.74
N ASN A 159 11.59 -6.10 -20.79
CA ASN A 159 12.45 -6.79 -21.75
C ASN A 159 13.82 -6.09 -21.84
N THR A 160 14.51 -6.01 -20.70
CA THR A 160 15.86 -5.45 -20.64
C THR A 160 16.88 -6.40 -21.26
N ASP A 161 17.96 -5.85 -21.81
CA ASP A 161 19.05 -6.67 -22.40
C ASP A 161 19.77 -7.47 -21.32
N THR A 162 20.04 -6.84 -20.17
CA THR A 162 20.58 -7.50 -18.99
C THR A 162 19.43 -8.07 -18.18
N GLN A 163 19.40 -9.39 -18.06
CA GLN A 163 18.45 -10.07 -17.17
C GLN A 163 19.11 -10.34 -15.82
N LYS A 164 18.32 -10.28 -14.72
CA LYS A 164 18.81 -10.79 -13.45
C LYS A 164 19.17 -12.26 -13.63
N LEU A 165 20.35 -12.66 -13.17
CA LEU A 165 20.77 -14.07 -13.25
C LEU A 165 19.84 -14.92 -12.39
N ASN A 166 18.88 -15.57 -13.05
CA ASN A 166 17.87 -16.41 -12.42
C ASN A 166 18.45 -17.75 -11.96
N GLN A 167 17.82 -18.27 -10.93
CA GLN A 167 17.90 -19.63 -10.46
C GLN A 167 17.37 -20.59 -11.53
N ASP A 168 18.24 -21.13 -12.36
CA ASP A 168 17.98 -22.49 -12.84
C ASP A 168 18.04 -23.41 -11.62
N LYS A 169 17.18 -24.44 -11.56
CA LYS A 169 17.07 -25.39 -10.42
C LYS A 169 18.41 -25.98 -9.98
N ASN A 170 19.48 -25.80 -10.76
CA ASN A 170 20.84 -26.23 -10.48
C ASN A 170 21.85 -25.07 -10.30
N ASN A 171 21.43 -23.81 -10.33
CA ASN A 171 22.27 -22.62 -10.20
C ASN A 171 21.67 -21.68 -9.17
N LEU A 172 22.08 -21.90 -7.94
CA LEU A 172 21.67 -21.09 -6.77
C LEU A 172 22.02 -19.61 -6.99
N ASP A 173 21.09 -18.72 -6.55
CA ASP A 173 21.36 -17.35 -6.13
C ASP A 173 22.67 -17.26 -5.38
N LEU A 174 23.15 -16.07 -5.14
CA LEU A 174 24.21 -15.84 -4.18
C LEU A 174 23.83 -16.63 -2.91
N ASP A 175 24.64 -17.59 -2.54
CA ASP A 175 24.40 -18.34 -1.33
C ASP A 175 24.59 -17.42 -0.12
N TYR A 176 23.49 -16.89 0.39
CA TYR A 176 23.47 -15.96 1.53
C TYR A 176 23.81 -16.65 2.87
N SER A 177 23.94 -17.97 2.90
CA SER A 177 24.42 -18.69 4.08
C SER A 177 25.95 -18.57 4.26
N ILE A 178 26.67 -18.24 3.18
CA ILE A 178 28.11 -18.08 3.22
C ILE A 178 28.47 -16.70 3.78
N LEU A 179 29.20 -16.70 4.88
CA LEU A 179 29.74 -15.48 5.48
C LEU A 179 30.83 -14.88 4.57
N ARG A 180 30.63 -13.66 4.11
CA ARG A 180 31.58 -12.89 3.30
C ARG A 180 31.96 -11.62 4.02
N THR A 181 33.26 -11.34 4.08
CA THR A 181 33.82 -10.09 4.60
C THR A 181 34.36 -9.23 3.47
N PRO A 182 34.71 -7.95 3.69
CA PRO A 182 35.40 -7.12 2.71
C PRO A 182 36.68 -7.75 2.17
N ASN A 183 37.34 -8.64 2.91
CA ASN A 183 38.55 -9.33 2.52
C ASN A 183 38.30 -10.67 1.80
N THR A 184 37.06 -11.17 1.81
CA THR A 184 36.73 -12.43 1.11
C THR A 184 36.93 -12.28 -0.38
N LYS A 185 37.71 -13.17 -1.01
CA LYS A 185 37.88 -13.22 -2.45
C LYS A 185 36.59 -13.67 -3.11
N LEU A 186 35.94 -12.80 -3.86
CA LEU A 186 34.70 -13.09 -4.58
C LEU A 186 34.98 -13.91 -5.85
N LYS A 187 34.12 -14.86 -6.15
CA LYS A 187 34.14 -15.62 -7.40
C LYS A 187 33.68 -14.72 -8.55
N LYS A 188 34.15 -14.99 -9.77
CA LYS A 188 33.73 -14.25 -10.98
C LYS A 188 32.20 -14.23 -11.16
N ARG A 189 31.52 -15.31 -10.80
CA ARG A 189 30.06 -15.41 -10.84
C ARG A 189 29.40 -14.44 -9.87
N GLU A 190 29.89 -14.31 -8.64
CA GLU A 190 29.35 -13.39 -7.63
C GLU A 190 29.49 -11.93 -8.08
N MET A 191 30.65 -11.59 -8.66
CA MET A 191 30.85 -10.27 -9.27
C MET A 191 29.92 -10.02 -10.46
N ASN A 192 29.74 -11.01 -11.33
CA ASN A 192 28.84 -10.88 -12.48
C ASN A 192 27.39 -10.71 -12.01
N TYR A 193 26.96 -11.43 -10.97
CA TYR A 193 25.63 -11.25 -10.36
C TYR A 193 25.42 -9.82 -9.92
N PHE A 194 26.32 -9.29 -9.13
CA PHE A 194 26.27 -7.91 -8.63
C PHE A 194 26.28 -6.87 -9.74
N ILE A 195 27.14 -7.02 -10.73
CA ILE A 195 27.23 -6.14 -11.91
C ILE A 195 25.92 -6.16 -12.71
N ASN A 196 25.29 -7.32 -12.84
CA ASN A 196 24.02 -7.45 -13.55
C ASN A 196 22.90 -6.72 -12.81
N ASP A 197 22.85 -6.76 -11.49
CA ASP A 197 21.85 -6.03 -10.70
C ASP A 197 22.00 -4.51 -10.90
N LEU A 198 23.24 -4.00 -10.90
CA LEU A 198 23.51 -2.60 -11.23
C LEU A 198 23.04 -2.24 -12.65
N LYS A 199 23.43 -3.02 -13.65
CA LYS A 199 23.09 -2.78 -15.06
C LYS A 199 21.58 -2.86 -15.30
N SER A 200 20.95 -3.90 -14.79
CA SER A 200 19.51 -4.12 -14.94
C SER A 200 18.70 -2.95 -14.37
N THR A 201 19.12 -2.40 -13.24
CA THR A 201 18.45 -1.23 -12.62
C THR A 201 18.52 -0.01 -13.56
N VAL A 202 19.65 0.26 -14.19
CA VAL A 202 19.81 1.33 -15.18
C VAL A 202 18.89 1.10 -16.39
N GLU A 203 18.89 -0.10 -16.94
CA GLU A 203 18.08 -0.45 -18.12
C GLU A 203 16.58 -0.38 -17.85
N VAL A 204 16.11 -0.88 -16.68
CA VAL A 204 14.71 -0.76 -16.27
C VAL A 204 14.28 0.70 -16.21
N VAL A 205 15.12 1.59 -15.68
CA VAL A 205 14.81 3.02 -15.62
C VAL A 205 14.77 3.63 -17.01
N TYR A 206 15.71 3.31 -17.90
CA TYR A 206 15.68 3.77 -19.29
C TYR A 206 14.41 3.32 -20.03
N LYS A 207 13.99 2.07 -19.85
CA LYS A 207 12.73 1.58 -20.42
C LYS A 207 11.51 2.34 -19.89
N LEU A 208 11.50 2.71 -18.61
CA LEU A 208 10.44 3.55 -18.03
C LEU A 208 10.44 4.96 -18.64
N LEU A 209 11.62 5.58 -18.82
CA LEU A 209 11.75 6.89 -19.48
C LEU A 209 11.21 6.84 -20.90
N GLU A 210 11.54 5.81 -21.66
CA GLU A 210 11.08 5.59 -23.02
C GLU A 210 9.55 5.41 -23.10
N ILE A 211 9.01 4.45 -22.33
CA ILE A 211 7.58 4.09 -22.35
C ILE A 211 6.68 5.28 -22.01
N TYR A 212 7.07 6.09 -21.03
CA TYR A 212 6.25 7.21 -20.55
C TYR A 212 6.63 8.57 -21.14
N GLY A 213 7.66 8.60 -22.00
CA GLY A 213 8.19 9.85 -22.59
C GLY A 213 8.76 10.78 -21.53
N ASP A 214 9.38 10.23 -20.50
CA ASP A 214 9.95 10.95 -19.37
C ASP A 214 11.44 11.24 -19.55
N THR A 215 11.94 12.09 -18.69
CA THR A 215 13.37 12.35 -18.48
C THR A 215 13.74 12.02 -17.05
N VAL A 216 15.01 11.93 -16.73
CA VAL A 216 15.50 11.73 -15.35
C VAL A 216 14.94 12.76 -14.35
N ASN A 217 14.55 13.95 -14.88
CA ASN A 217 13.97 15.03 -14.08
C ASN A 217 12.44 14.90 -13.89
N THR A 218 11.71 14.33 -14.85
CA THR A 218 10.25 14.30 -14.85
C THR A 218 9.65 12.98 -14.39
N ILE A 219 10.45 11.92 -14.34
CA ILE A 219 10.02 10.62 -13.83
C ILE A 219 9.50 10.73 -12.39
N PRO A 220 8.31 10.18 -12.08
CA PRO A 220 7.76 10.25 -10.73
C PRO A 220 8.56 9.41 -9.73
N LEU A 221 8.27 9.53 -8.44
CA LEU A 221 8.89 8.70 -7.39
C LEU A 221 8.21 7.33 -7.24
N THR A 222 6.96 7.21 -7.71
CA THR A 222 6.16 5.98 -7.52
C THR A 222 5.35 5.65 -8.77
N SER A 223 4.98 4.38 -8.94
CA SER A 223 4.10 3.92 -10.02
C SER A 223 2.77 4.67 -10.07
N THR A 224 2.18 4.99 -8.92
CA THR A 224 0.94 5.77 -8.84
C THR A 224 1.12 7.22 -9.35
N GLY A 225 2.35 7.72 -9.38
CA GLY A 225 2.67 9.03 -9.93
C GLY A 225 2.35 9.16 -11.43
N TYR A 226 2.47 8.09 -12.19
CA TYR A 226 2.08 8.05 -13.61
C TYR A 226 0.56 8.23 -13.77
N VAL A 227 -0.21 7.48 -12.98
CA VAL A 227 -1.69 7.59 -13.00
C VAL A 227 -2.14 8.95 -12.50
N ARG A 228 -1.49 9.49 -11.45
CA ARG A 228 -1.75 10.86 -10.95
C ARG A 228 -1.54 11.90 -12.04
N ARG A 229 -0.48 11.74 -12.85
CA ARG A 229 -0.20 12.63 -13.98
C ARG A 229 -1.27 12.51 -15.07
N MET A 230 -1.72 11.30 -15.39
CA MET A 230 -2.79 11.05 -16.36
C MET A 230 -4.09 11.74 -15.93
N VAL A 231 -4.52 11.52 -14.67
CA VAL A 231 -5.73 12.15 -14.12
C VAL A 231 -5.58 13.66 -14.06
N ARG A 232 -4.41 14.17 -13.62
CA ARG A 232 -4.13 15.62 -13.61
C ARG A 232 -4.25 16.24 -15.00
N LYS A 233 -3.71 15.58 -16.03
CA LYS A 233 -3.78 16.03 -17.42
C LYS A 233 -5.25 16.12 -17.89
N ALA A 234 -6.06 15.11 -17.60
CA ALA A 234 -7.49 15.12 -17.92
C ALA A 234 -8.23 16.23 -17.16
N CYS A 235 -7.91 16.47 -15.88
CA CYS A 235 -8.50 17.51 -15.06
C CYS A 235 -7.97 18.94 -15.35
N ASN A 236 -6.99 19.10 -16.24
CA ASN A 236 -6.41 20.41 -16.56
C ASN A 236 -7.21 21.19 -17.63
N THR A 237 -8.54 21.17 -17.53
CA THR A 237 -9.44 21.96 -18.35
C THR A 237 -9.92 23.19 -17.58
N TYR A 238 -10.21 24.28 -18.27
CA TYR A 238 -10.73 25.52 -17.64
C TYR A 238 -12.01 25.24 -16.85
N SER A 239 -12.94 24.48 -17.42
CA SER A 239 -14.23 24.15 -16.79
C SER A 239 -14.04 23.32 -15.51
N TYR A 240 -13.14 22.33 -15.52
CA TYR A 240 -12.82 21.55 -14.32
C TYR A 240 -12.18 22.43 -13.26
N ARG A 241 -11.16 23.20 -13.61
CA ARG A 241 -10.44 24.07 -12.68
C ARG A 241 -11.34 25.11 -12.02
N LYS A 242 -12.25 25.71 -12.78
CA LYS A 242 -13.24 26.66 -12.26
C LYS A 242 -14.19 26.01 -11.25
N ARG A 243 -14.62 24.76 -11.49
CA ARG A 243 -15.45 24.00 -10.54
C ARG A 243 -14.65 23.57 -9.31
N PHE A 244 -13.44 23.08 -9.51
CA PHE A 244 -12.60 22.57 -8.44
C PHE A 244 -12.19 23.63 -7.42
N LYS A 245 -11.91 24.86 -7.87
CA LYS A 245 -11.61 26.00 -6.98
C LYS A 245 -12.71 26.31 -5.95
N LYS A 246 -13.93 25.84 -6.18
CA LYS A 246 -15.06 26.01 -5.26
C LYS A 246 -15.17 24.84 -4.26
N LEU A 247 -14.26 23.88 -4.30
CA LEU A 247 -14.27 22.71 -3.43
C LEU A 247 -13.22 22.90 -2.32
N THR A 248 -13.45 23.87 -1.47
CA THR A 248 -12.59 24.14 -0.31
C THR A 248 -12.88 23.18 0.83
N LEU A 249 -11.92 22.99 1.69
CA LEU A 249 -12.00 22.10 2.84
C LEU A 249 -11.62 22.87 4.11
N SER A 250 -12.59 23.15 4.94
CA SER A 250 -12.33 23.75 6.25
C SER A 250 -11.78 22.73 7.25
N PHE A 251 -11.03 23.18 8.24
CA PHE A 251 -10.45 22.30 9.25
C PHE A 251 -11.52 21.40 9.94
N PRO A 252 -12.67 21.91 10.43
CA PRO A 252 -13.68 21.04 11.05
C PRO A 252 -14.25 19.96 10.10
N ILE A 253 -14.37 20.27 8.80
CA ILE A 253 -14.81 19.27 7.82
C ILE A 253 -13.70 18.26 7.54
N TYR A 254 -12.45 18.71 7.49
CA TYR A 254 -11.29 17.81 7.32
C TYR A 254 -11.20 16.82 8.49
N GLU A 255 -11.34 17.27 9.74
CA GLU A 255 -11.37 16.40 10.93
C GLU A 255 -12.49 15.35 10.82
N MET A 256 -13.70 15.76 10.42
CA MET A 256 -14.82 14.83 10.21
C MET A 256 -14.51 13.84 9.08
N CYS A 257 -13.83 14.26 8.01
CA CYS A 257 -13.42 13.37 6.93
C CYS A 257 -12.39 12.34 7.41
N VAL A 258 -11.42 12.76 8.22
CA VAL A 258 -10.42 11.86 8.82
C VAL A 258 -11.10 10.85 9.75
N ALA A 259 -12.01 11.30 10.62
CA ALA A 259 -12.76 10.45 11.53
C ALA A 259 -13.71 9.47 10.81
N ASN A 260 -14.22 9.82 9.63
CA ASN A 260 -15.06 8.94 8.80
C ASN A 260 -14.23 7.99 7.91
N LYS A 261 -12.91 8.17 7.77
CA LYS A 261 -12.08 7.37 6.86
C LYS A 261 -12.10 5.90 7.27
N LYS A 262 -12.51 5.04 6.32
CA LYS A 262 -12.60 3.59 6.50
C LYS A 262 -11.93 2.89 5.33
N GLY A 263 -11.52 1.63 5.52
CA GLY A 263 -11.09 0.71 4.48
C GLY A 263 -12.22 -0.14 3.92
N GLY A 264 -11.88 -1.09 3.06
CA GLY A 264 -12.76 -2.19 2.68
C GLY A 264 -13.16 -3.00 3.92
N ASP A 265 -14.33 -3.63 3.87
CA ASP A 265 -14.77 -4.49 4.96
C ASP A 265 -14.23 -5.89 4.79
N VAL A 266 -13.67 -6.45 5.89
CA VAL A 266 -13.10 -7.80 5.91
C VAL A 266 -13.56 -8.45 7.20
N HIS A 267 -14.31 -9.52 7.09
CA HIS A 267 -14.82 -10.20 8.28
C HIS A 267 -15.27 -11.62 7.96
N GLU A 268 -15.37 -12.42 8.98
CA GLU A 268 -15.90 -13.76 8.96
C GLU A 268 -17.28 -13.82 9.62
N ASN A 269 -18.09 -14.78 9.20
CA ASN A 269 -19.36 -15.02 9.88
C ASN A 269 -19.13 -15.53 11.31
N ARG A 270 -19.55 -14.75 12.28
CA ARG A 270 -19.39 -15.04 13.70
C ARG A 270 -19.98 -16.37 14.16
N PHE A 271 -20.95 -16.91 13.43
CA PHE A 271 -21.58 -18.19 13.76
C PHE A 271 -20.85 -19.41 13.16
N GLN A 272 -19.89 -19.20 12.27
CA GLN A 272 -19.18 -20.26 11.57
C GLN A 272 -17.67 -20.30 11.88
N PHE A 273 -17.25 -19.44 12.78
CA PHE A 273 -15.87 -19.30 13.22
C PHE A 273 -15.29 -20.66 13.69
N GLY A 274 -14.12 -21.02 13.17
CA GLY A 274 -13.41 -22.25 13.51
C GLY A 274 -14.07 -23.55 13.01
N GLN A 275 -15.14 -23.46 12.24
CA GLN A 275 -15.81 -24.62 11.67
C GLN A 275 -15.35 -24.88 10.24
N VAL A 276 -15.09 -26.13 9.89
CA VAL A 276 -14.79 -26.53 8.51
C VAL A 276 -16.11 -26.60 7.72
N ILE A 277 -16.28 -25.66 6.81
CA ILE A 277 -17.46 -25.55 5.95
C ILE A 277 -17.15 -26.17 4.60
N LYS A 278 -18.11 -26.95 4.04
CA LYS A 278 -17.95 -27.64 2.76
C LYS A 278 -18.68 -26.91 1.64
N ASN A 279 -18.17 -27.09 0.41
CA ASN A 279 -18.77 -26.58 -0.83
C ASN A 279 -19.00 -25.07 -0.81
N VAL A 280 -17.92 -24.30 -0.66
CA VAL A 280 -17.94 -22.84 -0.59
C VAL A 280 -17.62 -22.24 -1.95
N ASP A 281 -18.53 -21.45 -2.51
CA ASP A 281 -18.29 -20.67 -3.72
C ASP A 281 -17.86 -19.25 -3.36
N SER A 282 -16.85 -18.75 -4.04
CA SER A 282 -16.34 -17.37 -3.93
C SER A 282 -16.82 -16.54 -5.11
N TYR A 283 -17.42 -15.37 -4.82
CA TYR A 283 -17.80 -14.39 -5.83
C TYR A 283 -17.07 -13.06 -5.56
N ASP A 284 -16.51 -12.48 -6.61
CA ASP A 284 -15.79 -11.20 -6.59
C ASP A 284 -16.50 -10.15 -7.45
N LEU A 285 -16.53 -8.90 -6.99
CA LEU A 285 -17.09 -7.77 -7.73
C LEU A 285 -16.08 -7.22 -8.73
N LYS A 286 -16.32 -7.44 -10.01
CA LYS A 286 -15.41 -7.01 -11.08
C LYS A 286 -15.13 -5.52 -11.05
N SER A 287 -13.93 -5.13 -10.58
CA SER A 287 -13.49 -3.74 -10.45
C SER A 287 -14.45 -2.86 -9.61
N SER A 288 -14.74 -3.29 -8.38
CA SER A 288 -15.71 -2.68 -7.47
C SER A 288 -15.54 -1.16 -7.32
N TYR A 289 -14.39 -0.65 -6.86
CA TYR A 289 -14.16 0.78 -6.68
C TYR A 289 -14.31 1.60 -7.98
N PRO A 290 -13.74 1.18 -9.12
CA PRO A 290 -13.97 1.83 -10.41
C PRO A 290 -15.45 1.89 -10.81
N PHE A 291 -16.22 0.84 -10.58
CA PHE A 291 -17.66 0.85 -10.82
C PHE A 291 -18.36 1.96 -10.04
N GLN A 292 -18.06 2.08 -8.73
CA GLN A 292 -18.65 3.15 -7.91
C GLN A 292 -18.34 4.52 -8.51
N MET A 293 -17.07 4.77 -8.87
CA MET A 293 -16.63 6.04 -9.44
C MET A 293 -17.38 6.40 -10.73
N LEU A 294 -17.79 5.41 -11.51
CA LEU A 294 -18.53 5.63 -12.77
C LEU A 294 -20.01 5.86 -12.57
N VAL A 295 -20.64 5.29 -11.52
CA VAL A 295 -22.11 5.21 -11.44
C VAL A 295 -22.75 5.86 -10.22
N LYS A 296 -22.02 6.10 -9.13
CA LYS A 296 -22.59 6.63 -7.88
C LYS A 296 -22.51 8.16 -7.81
N TYR A 297 -23.02 8.70 -6.72
CA TYR A 297 -23.08 10.14 -6.45
C TYR A 297 -22.15 10.51 -5.29
N TYR A 298 -21.60 11.72 -5.36
CA TYR A 298 -20.52 12.21 -4.52
C TYR A 298 -20.76 13.65 -4.09
N PRO A 299 -20.08 14.16 -3.04
CA PRO A 299 -20.11 15.59 -2.76
C PRO A 299 -19.42 16.37 -3.89
N VAL A 300 -20.19 17.30 -4.49
CA VAL A 300 -19.75 18.15 -5.62
C VAL A 300 -19.82 19.63 -5.29
N SER A 301 -19.89 19.98 -4.03
CA SER A 301 -19.71 21.30 -3.46
C SER A 301 -18.92 21.20 -2.17
N GLU A 302 -18.45 22.31 -1.63
CA GLU A 302 -18.01 22.37 -0.24
C GLU A 302 -19.12 21.96 0.72
N PHE A 303 -18.73 21.52 1.92
CA PHE A 303 -19.66 21.21 2.99
C PHE A 303 -20.02 22.45 3.78
N THR A 304 -21.30 22.57 4.14
CA THR A 304 -21.81 23.61 5.02
C THR A 304 -22.50 22.97 6.22
N PHE A 305 -22.27 23.50 7.42
CA PHE A 305 -23.01 23.10 8.61
C PHE A 305 -24.44 23.63 8.54
N VAL A 306 -25.39 22.85 9.06
CA VAL A 306 -26.82 23.20 9.10
C VAL A 306 -27.38 22.92 10.49
N ASP A 307 -28.24 23.80 10.97
CA ASP A 307 -28.82 23.71 12.31
C ASP A 307 -30.27 23.18 12.27
N ASP A 308 -30.91 23.15 11.10
CA ASP A 308 -32.28 22.67 10.90
C ASP A 308 -32.39 21.15 10.63
N TYR A 309 -31.31 20.42 10.90
CA TYR A 309 -31.20 18.98 10.61
C TYR A 309 -32.27 18.15 11.33
N GLU A 310 -32.67 18.49 12.54
CA GLU A 310 -33.69 17.73 13.28
C GLU A 310 -35.02 17.64 12.50
N LYS A 311 -35.42 18.72 11.84
CA LYS A 311 -36.66 18.78 11.03
C LYS A 311 -36.52 18.21 9.63
N LYS A 312 -35.28 18.15 9.10
CA LYS A 312 -35.02 17.83 7.68
C LYS A 312 -34.07 16.65 7.51
N PHE A 313 -33.80 15.87 8.56
CA PHE A 313 -32.81 14.79 8.54
C PHE A 313 -33.04 13.82 7.37
N ASP A 314 -34.23 13.25 7.27
CA ASP A 314 -34.59 12.30 6.22
C ASP A 314 -34.47 12.89 4.82
N TYR A 315 -34.83 14.17 4.67
CA TYR A 315 -34.63 14.87 3.40
C TYR A 315 -33.14 14.98 3.04
N TYR A 316 -32.31 15.38 4.00
CA TYR A 316 -30.87 15.52 3.75
C TYR A 316 -30.21 14.18 3.45
N ILE A 317 -30.46 13.14 4.25
CA ILE A 317 -29.95 11.77 4.01
C ILE A 317 -30.33 11.26 2.62
N LYS A 318 -31.54 11.56 2.16
CA LYS A 318 -32.02 11.14 0.84
C LYS A 318 -31.47 11.94 -0.33
N HIS A 319 -31.24 13.25 -0.16
CA HIS A 319 -31.00 14.17 -1.28
C HIS A 319 -29.65 14.86 -1.27
N LYS A 320 -28.91 14.82 -0.18
CA LYS A 320 -27.58 15.47 -0.03
C LYS A 320 -26.49 14.42 0.25
N CYS A 321 -25.25 14.81 0.11
CA CYS A 321 -24.14 14.12 0.79
C CYS A 321 -24.02 14.72 2.18
N CYS A 322 -24.09 13.88 3.20
CA CYS A 322 -24.11 14.29 4.59
C CYS A 322 -22.87 13.75 5.32
N LEU A 323 -22.33 14.55 6.22
CA LEU A 323 -21.23 14.14 7.10
C LEU A 323 -21.59 14.61 8.52
N PHE A 324 -21.59 13.72 9.49
CA PHE A 324 -22.10 14.07 10.80
C PHE A 324 -21.51 13.22 11.94
N TYR A 325 -21.39 13.83 13.11
CA TYR A 325 -21.16 13.14 14.38
C TYR A 325 -22.49 12.72 14.99
N ILE A 326 -22.57 11.45 15.37
CA ILE A 326 -23.75 10.85 15.98
C ILE A 326 -23.37 10.22 17.32
N LYS A 327 -24.11 10.58 18.38
CA LYS A 327 -24.08 9.89 19.66
C LYS A 327 -25.24 8.91 19.71
N ILE A 328 -24.98 7.69 20.16
CA ILE A 328 -25.94 6.60 20.23
C ILE A 328 -25.89 6.06 21.66
N ASP A 329 -27.00 6.13 22.38
CA ASP A 329 -27.08 5.65 23.77
C ASP A 329 -26.93 4.12 23.83
N GLU A 330 -27.54 3.40 22.89
CA GLU A 330 -27.38 1.96 22.73
C GLU A 330 -27.36 1.55 21.26
N VAL A 331 -26.36 0.81 20.85
CA VAL A 331 -26.24 0.16 19.53
C VAL A 331 -26.15 -1.35 19.75
N LYS A 332 -27.08 -2.11 19.16
CA LYS A 332 -27.12 -3.57 19.26
C LYS A 332 -27.40 -4.16 17.89
N ILE A 333 -26.65 -5.20 17.51
CA ILE A 333 -26.89 -5.94 16.29
C ILE A 333 -28.30 -6.55 16.31
N LYS A 334 -28.96 -6.62 15.16
CA LYS A 334 -30.27 -7.25 15.04
C LYS A 334 -30.16 -8.76 15.32
N PRO A 335 -31.18 -9.41 15.91
CA PRO A 335 -31.13 -10.83 16.19
C PRO A 335 -30.82 -11.68 14.97
N PHE A 336 -30.03 -12.73 15.15
CA PHE A 336 -29.60 -13.67 14.11
C PHE A 336 -28.92 -13.03 12.88
N ASN A 337 -28.34 -11.84 13.05
CA ASN A 337 -27.59 -11.19 12.00
C ASN A 337 -26.12 -11.64 12.00
N GLU A 338 -25.65 -12.05 10.82
CA GLU A 338 -24.32 -12.58 10.58
C GLU A 338 -23.26 -11.46 10.43
N MET A 339 -23.73 -10.22 10.20
CA MET A 339 -22.88 -9.11 9.77
C MET A 339 -22.68 -8.09 10.89
N THR A 340 -21.44 -7.98 11.36
CA THR A 340 -20.98 -6.93 12.23
C THR A 340 -20.14 -5.91 11.45
N ILE A 341 -20.63 -4.67 11.27
CA ILE A 341 -20.01 -3.69 10.35
C ILE A 341 -19.43 -2.45 11.04
N ILE A 342 -19.68 -2.25 12.33
CA ILE A 342 -19.13 -1.11 13.09
C ILE A 342 -17.81 -1.53 13.72
N SER A 343 -16.69 -1.01 13.24
CA SER A 343 -15.39 -1.26 13.86
C SER A 343 -15.26 -0.51 15.19
N ARG A 344 -14.75 -1.18 16.21
CA ARG A 344 -14.43 -0.60 17.52
C ARG A 344 -13.43 0.55 17.39
N SER A 345 -12.47 0.46 16.47
CA SER A 345 -11.48 1.51 16.18
C SER A 345 -12.07 2.81 15.60
N HIS A 346 -13.34 2.82 15.19
CA HIS A 346 -14.04 4.01 14.71
C HIS A 346 -14.95 4.66 15.78
N VAL A 347 -14.96 4.12 17.01
CA VAL A 347 -15.64 4.75 18.14
C VAL A 347 -14.75 5.88 18.66
N LEU A 348 -15.21 7.11 18.53
CA LEU A 348 -14.41 8.29 18.86
C LEU A 348 -14.19 8.49 20.36
N ASN A 349 -15.09 7.95 21.18
CA ASN A 349 -15.04 8.00 22.63
C ASN A 349 -14.89 6.60 23.26
N GLU A 350 -14.07 5.74 22.67
CA GLU A 350 -13.92 4.33 23.10
C GLU A 350 -13.62 4.19 24.61
N LYS A 351 -12.77 5.07 25.14
CA LYS A 351 -12.40 5.07 26.57
C LYS A 351 -13.57 5.42 27.51
N GLU A 352 -14.56 6.18 27.01
CA GLU A 352 -15.73 6.64 27.75
C GLU A 352 -16.97 5.79 27.46
N ALA A 353 -16.91 4.98 26.40
CA ALA A 353 -18.00 4.09 26.04
C ALA A 353 -18.20 3.04 27.15
N LYS A 354 -19.42 2.99 27.65
CA LYS A 354 -19.80 2.00 28.67
C LYS A 354 -20.21 0.72 27.96
N PHE A 355 -19.61 -0.40 28.34
CA PHE A 355 -20.03 -1.71 27.85
C PHE A 355 -19.86 -1.85 26.32
N ILE A 356 -18.77 -2.46 25.87
CA ILE A 356 -18.54 -2.82 24.45
C ILE A 356 -18.38 -4.35 24.38
N ILE A 357 -19.31 -5.00 23.69
CA ILE A 357 -19.17 -6.39 23.24
C ILE A 357 -18.81 -6.34 21.76
N SER A 358 -17.71 -6.98 21.40
CA SER A 358 -17.22 -7.02 20.02
C SER A 358 -17.01 -8.44 19.52
N ASP A 359 -17.07 -8.57 18.22
CA ASP A 359 -16.81 -9.76 17.45
C ASP A 359 -15.62 -9.45 16.55
N ASN A 360 -14.43 -9.98 16.87
CA ASN A 360 -13.18 -9.68 16.17
C ASN A 360 -12.99 -8.19 15.86
N GLY A 361 -13.12 -7.34 16.89
CA GLY A 361 -13.00 -5.90 16.77
C GLY A 361 -14.19 -5.18 16.09
N ARG A 362 -15.30 -5.88 15.86
CA ARG A 362 -16.57 -5.32 15.36
C ARG A 362 -17.60 -5.29 16.50
N ILE A 363 -18.31 -4.19 16.64
CA ILE A 363 -19.30 -4.01 17.70
C ILE A 363 -20.51 -4.91 17.45
N VAL A 364 -20.86 -5.69 18.45
CA VAL A 364 -22.11 -6.43 18.52
C VAL A 364 -23.11 -5.68 19.38
N HIS A 365 -22.68 -5.20 20.55
CA HIS A 365 -23.49 -4.41 21.46
C HIS A 365 -22.60 -3.40 22.19
N ALA A 366 -23.00 -2.15 22.22
CA ALA A 366 -22.30 -1.12 22.97
C ALA A 366 -23.25 -0.02 23.44
N LYS A 367 -22.86 0.70 24.51
CA LYS A 367 -23.58 1.84 25.04
C LYS A 367 -22.73 3.10 25.03
N ASN A 368 -23.38 4.25 24.81
CA ASN A 368 -22.78 5.58 24.82
C ASN A 368 -21.62 5.69 23.82
N VAL A 369 -21.86 5.40 22.55
CA VAL A 369 -20.85 5.49 21.48
C VAL A 369 -21.04 6.75 20.64
N ILE A 370 -19.93 7.34 20.20
CA ILE A 370 -19.88 8.44 19.24
C ILE A 370 -19.19 7.96 17.96
N LEU A 371 -19.84 8.17 16.82
CA LEU A 371 -19.34 7.81 15.51
C LEU A 371 -19.32 9.04 14.58
N CYS A 372 -18.40 9.08 13.62
CA CYS A 372 -18.48 9.97 12.48
C CYS A 372 -18.95 9.17 11.25
N LEU A 373 -20.06 9.56 10.66
CA LEU A 373 -20.69 8.84 9.56
C LEU A 373 -21.00 9.76 8.38
N ASN A 374 -20.95 9.18 7.18
CA ASN A 374 -21.67 9.74 6.04
C ASN A 374 -23.05 9.05 5.90
N GLU A 375 -23.94 9.59 5.05
CA GLU A 375 -25.30 9.06 4.88
C GLU A 375 -25.31 7.62 4.38
N VAL A 376 -24.32 7.20 3.59
CA VAL A 376 -24.25 5.84 3.04
C VAL A 376 -23.92 4.83 4.14
N ASP A 377 -22.91 5.15 4.96
CA ASP A 377 -22.55 4.30 6.11
C ASP A 377 -23.66 4.23 7.17
N TYR A 378 -24.34 5.35 7.41
CA TYR A 378 -25.50 5.39 8.34
C TYR A 378 -26.60 4.44 7.87
N LEU A 379 -26.97 4.48 6.59
CA LEU A 379 -27.97 3.59 6.03
C LEU A 379 -27.54 2.11 6.11
N ASN A 380 -26.24 1.81 5.90
CA ASN A 380 -25.72 0.46 6.08
C ASN A 380 -25.83 -0.01 7.55
N ILE A 381 -25.55 0.86 8.52
CA ILE A 381 -25.71 0.53 9.94
C ILE A 381 -27.16 0.18 10.26
N LEU A 382 -28.12 0.94 9.75
CA LEU A 382 -29.54 0.66 9.95
C LEU A 382 -30.02 -0.69 9.37
N ARG A 383 -29.29 -1.25 8.40
CA ARG A 383 -29.60 -2.62 7.88
C ARG A 383 -29.38 -3.68 8.95
N TYR A 384 -28.32 -3.53 9.74
CA TYR A 384 -27.79 -4.59 10.61
C TYR A 384 -27.97 -4.33 12.11
N TYR A 385 -28.18 -3.08 12.51
CA TYR A 385 -28.26 -2.69 13.92
C TYR A 385 -29.58 -2.03 14.29
N ASN A 386 -29.98 -2.22 15.54
CA ASN A 386 -30.98 -1.41 16.24
C ASN A 386 -30.24 -0.30 17.00
N LEU A 387 -30.68 0.92 16.83
CA LEU A 387 -30.14 2.11 17.49
C LEU A 387 -31.19 2.70 18.44
N LYS A 388 -30.78 3.03 19.67
CA LYS A 388 -31.63 3.74 20.63
C LYS A 388 -30.94 5.01 21.12
N GLY A 389 -31.72 6.05 21.43
CA GLY A 389 -31.20 7.31 21.94
C GLY A 389 -30.22 8.00 20.97
N VAL A 390 -30.63 8.13 19.72
CA VAL A 390 -29.80 8.74 18.66
C VAL A 390 -29.84 10.26 18.80
N LYS A 391 -28.65 10.90 18.94
CA LYS A 391 -28.49 12.35 18.95
C LYS A 391 -27.42 12.76 17.96
N ILE A 392 -27.74 13.69 17.07
CA ILE A 392 -26.77 14.31 16.17
C ILE A 392 -26.04 15.42 16.95
N LEU A 393 -24.70 15.40 16.92
CA LEU A 393 -23.86 16.39 17.60
C LEU A 393 -23.42 17.51 16.65
N LYS A 394 -23.17 17.17 15.36
CA LYS A 394 -22.73 18.10 14.33
C LYS A 394 -23.15 17.56 12.98
N PHE A 395 -23.68 18.39 12.11
CA PHE A 395 -24.21 17.96 10.82
C PHE A 395 -23.81 18.90 9.69
N ALA A 396 -23.19 18.34 8.67
CA ALA A 396 -22.77 19.09 7.48
C ALA A 396 -23.32 18.44 6.20
N ILE A 397 -23.68 19.27 5.25
CA ILE A 397 -24.24 18.82 3.97
C ILE A 397 -23.44 19.38 2.80
N ALA A 398 -23.37 18.60 1.73
CA ALA A 398 -22.87 19.04 0.43
C ALA A 398 -23.86 18.66 -0.68
N ARG A 399 -23.77 19.35 -1.80
CA ARG A 399 -24.56 19.02 -2.97
C ARG A 399 -24.15 17.67 -3.52
N ARG A 400 -25.15 16.82 -3.81
CA ARG A 400 -24.98 15.48 -4.39
C ARG A 400 -24.87 15.56 -5.91
N GLY A 401 -23.87 14.93 -6.49
CA GLY A 401 -23.68 14.91 -7.96
C GLY A 401 -22.76 13.79 -8.42
N ARG A 402 -22.68 13.59 -9.72
CA ARG A 402 -21.76 12.62 -10.33
C ARG A 402 -20.32 13.10 -10.22
N LEU A 403 -19.39 12.14 -10.11
CA LEU A 403 -17.96 12.41 -10.26
C LEU A 403 -17.69 13.14 -11.59
N ALA A 404 -16.73 14.04 -11.58
CA ALA A 404 -16.39 14.83 -12.77
C ALA A 404 -16.14 13.94 -14.01
N LYS A 405 -16.63 14.39 -15.17
CA LYS A 405 -16.55 13.64 -16.42
C LYS A 405 -15.10 13.28 -16.76
N GLU A 406 -14.19 14.22 -16.55
CA GLU A 406 -12.77 14.09 -16.81
C GLU A 406 -12.14 12.89 -16.06
N ILE A 407 -12.52 12.70 -14.80
CA ILE A 407 -12.04 11.57 -13.99
C ILE A 407 -12.71 10.26 -14.43
N ARG A 408 -14.03 10.29 -14.69
CA ARG A 408 -14.75 9.08 -15.15
C ARG A 408 -14.23 8.56 -16.49
N GLU A 409 -13.84 9.44 -17.40
CA GLU A 409 -13.24 9.06 -18.69
C GLU A 409 -11.88 8.34 -18.50
N VAL A 410 -11.04 8.82 -17.57
CA VAL A 410 -9.77 8.15 -17.24
C VAL A 410 -10.04 6.78 -16.62
N VAL A 411 -10.97 6.68 -15.66
CA VAL A 411 -11.32 5.39 -15.03
C VAL A 411 -11.81 4.39 -16.07
N PHE A 412 -12.71 4.81 -16.96
CA PHE A 412 -13.23 3.93 -18.00
C PHE A 412 -12.18 3.55 -19.05
N LYS A 413 -11.27 4.47 -19.39
CA LYS A 413 -10.10 4.17 -20.26
C LYS A 413 -9.24 3.06 -19.65
N LEU A 414 -8.85 3.22 -18.38
CA LEU A 414 -8.04 2.23 -17.67
C LEU A 414 -8.75 0.88 -17.53
N PHE A 415 -10.07 0.90 -17.34
CA PHE A 415 -10.87 -0.33 -17.33
C PHE A 415 -10.82 -1.06 -18.68
N LYS A 416 -10.97 -0.35 -19.80
CA LYS A 416 -10.86 -0.94 -21.14
C LYS A 416 -9.49 -1.58 -21.38
N GLU A 417 -8.43 -0.83 -21.05
CA GLU A 417 -7.05 -1.32 -21.17
C GLU A 417 -6.81 -2.57 -20.29
N LYS A 418 -7.39 -2.63 -19.08
CA LYS A 418 -7.35 -3.82 -18.22
C LYS A 418 -8.05 -5.01 -18.88
N CYS A 419 -9.24 -4.81 -19.49
CA CYS A 419 -9.98 -5.86 -20.16
C CYS A 419 -9.22 -6.42 -21.38
N ASP A 420 -8.56 -5.56 -22.15
CA ASP A 420 -7.75 -6.01 -23.30
C ASP A 420 -6.54 -6.87 -22.88
N LEU A 421 -6.06 -6.72 -21.64
CA LEU A 421 -4.97 -7.48 -21.07
C LEU A 421 -5.42 -8.75 -20.31
N GLU A 422 -6.72 -8.97 -20.16
CA GLU A 422 -7.27 -10.13 -19.41
C GLU A 422 -6.85 -11.48 -20.01
N LYS A 423 -6.61 -11.52 -21.33
CA LYS A 423 -6.07 -12.68 -22.06
C LYS A 423 -4.70 -13.17 -21.57
N TYR A 424 -3.97 -12.36 -20.83
CA TYR A 424 -2.66 -12.72 -20.28
C TYR A 424 -2.72 -13.31 -18.87
N LYS A 425 -3.92 -13.44 -18.26
CA LYS A 425 -4.06 -14.13 -16.96
C LYS A 425 -3.58 -15.58 -17.08
N GLY A 426 -2.86 -16.05 -16.06
CA GLY A 426 -2.30 -17.40 -16.03
C GLY A 426 -1.14 -17.66 -17.01
N THR A 427 -0.62 -16.62 -17.66
CA THR A 427 0.57 -16.69 -18.53
C THR A 427 1.76 -15.95 -17.92
N ASP A 428 2.94 -16.11 -18.49
CA ASP A 428 4.15 -15.36 -18.10
C ASP A 428 3.98 -13.83 -18.23
N LEU A 429 2.99 -13.37 -18.98
CA LEU A 429 2.65 -11.96 -19.17
C LEU A 429 1.54 -11.45 -18.23
N GLU A 430 1.10 -12.23 -17.26
CA GLU A 430 0.05 -11.84 -16.30
C GLU A 430 0.37 -10.52 -15.55
N TYR A 431 1.65 -10.21 -15.37
CA TYR A 431 2.07 -8.95 -14.77
C TYR A 431 1.55 -7.70 -15.50
N LEU A 432 1.33 -7.76 -16.83
CA LEU A 432 0.74 -6.65 -17.61
C LEU A 432 -0.70 -6.38 -17.14
N TYR A 433 -1.49 -7.43 -17.00
CA TYR A 433 -2.86 -7.35 -16.47
C TYR A 433 -2.86 -6.84 -15.03
N SER A 434 -2.04 -7.42 -14.16
CA SER A 434 -1.97 -7.08 -12.74
C SER A 434 -1.56 -5.62 -12.51
N ASN A 435 -0.61 -5.10 -13.30
CA ASN A 435 -0.22 -3.69 -13.24
C ASN A 435 -1.35 -2.77 -13.68
N LYS A 436 -2.05 -3.11 -14.77
CA LYS A 436 -3.17 -2.28 -15.24
C LYS A 436 -4.34 -2.30 -14.25
N LYS A 437 -4.59 -3.44 -13.59
CA LYS A 437 -5.53 -3.56 -12.47
C LYS A 437 -5.11 -2.64 -11.30
N ALA A 438 -3.82 -2.61 -10.96
CA ALA A 438 -3.28 -1.73 -9.92
C ALA A 438 -3.40 -0.23 -10.30
N GLU A 439 -3.09 0.14 -11.55
CA GLU A 439 -3.28 1.50 -12.07
C GLU A 439 -4.75 1.94 -11.95
N LEU A 440 -5.67 1.13 -12.39
CA LEU A 440 -7.12 1.39 -12.31
C LEU A 440 -7.57 1.61 -10.86
N ASN A 441 -7.15 0.74 -9.95
CA ASN A 441 -7.50 0.85 -8.53
C ASN A 441 -6.80 2.03 -7.84
N SER A 442 -5.63 2.46 -8.32
CA SER A 442 -4.91 3.60 -7.73
C SER A 442 -5.64 4.92 -7.88
N VAL A 443 -6.58 5.05 -8.83
CA VAL A 443 -7.33 6.30 -9.05
C VAL A 443 -8.16 6.66 -7.81
N TYR A 444 -8.86 5.70 -7.20
CA TYR A 444 -9.59 5.98 -5.95
C TYR A 444 -8.64 6.20 -4.77
N GLY A 445 -7.57 5.39 -4.68
CA GLY A 445 -6.58 5.51 -3.61
C GLY A 445 -5.93 6.89 -3.55
N MET A 446 -5.70 7.53 -4.72
CA MET A 446 -5.21 8.91 -4.78
C MET A 446 -6.18 9.93 -4.18
N MET A 447 -7.50 9.68 -4.21
CA MET A 447 -8.50 10.56 -3.60
C MET A 447 -8.46 10.48 -2.07
N LEU A 448 -8.02 9.35 -1.51
CA LEU A 448 -7.88 9.12 -0.06
C LEU A 448 -6.44 9.31 0.46
N THR A 449 -5.53 9.76 -0.39
CA THR A 449 -4.19 10.17 0.07
C THR A 449 -4.36 11.30 1.08
N SER A 450 -3.72 11.17 2.25
CA SER A 450 -3.75 12.22 3.26
C SER A 450 -3.38 13.57 2.63
N LEU A 451 -4.10 14.62 2.97
CA LEU A 451 -3.79 15.98 2.53
C LEU A 451 -2.66 16.57 3.36
N ILE A 452 -2.62 16.18 4.61
CA ILE A 452 -1.63 16.54 5.60
C ILE A 452 -0.76 15.31 5.83
N HIS A 453 0.53 15.48 5.74
CA HIS A 453 1.49 14.41 5.93
C HIS A 453 2.34 14.73 7.15
N ASP A 454 2.33 13.81 8.12
CA ASP A 454 3.31 13.82 9.19
C ASP A 454 4.71 13.54 8.61
N SER A 455 5.73 14.05 9.25
CA SER A 455 7.12 13.83 8.85
C SER A 455 7.66 12.60 9.57
N TYR A 456 8.49 11.84 8.87
CA TYR A 456 9.22 10.72 9.49
C TYR A 456 10.69 11.11 9.56
N ASN A 457 11.23 11.21 10.78
CA ASN A 457 12.60 11.61 11.04
C ASN A 457 13.34 10.57 11.87
N ILE A 458 14.65 10.51 11.72
CA ILE A 458 15.53 9.69 12.55
C ILE A 458 16.08 10.58 13.65
N HIS A 459 15.89 10.20 14.89
CA HIS A 459 16.43 10.87 16.07
C HIS A 459 17.15 9.87 16.98
N TYR A 460 17.92 10.39 17.91
CA TYR A 460 18.58 9.58 18.94
C TYR A 460 17.68 9.50 20.17
N ASP A 461 17.43 8.29 20.62
CA ASP A 461 16.75 7.95 21.87
C ASP A 461 17.78 7.39 22.86
N GLU A 462 17.68 7.72 24.13
CA GLU A 462 18.67 7.31 25.14
C GLU A 462 18.67 5.79 25.39
N ASP A 463 17.49 5.14 25.28
CA ASP A 463 17.32 3.74 25.54
C ASP A 463 17.49 2.86 24.27
N GLU A 464 16.96 3.34 23.13
CA GLU A 464 16.88 2.56 21.89
C GLU A 464 17.94 2.95 20.84
N GLY A 465 18.69 4.05 21.06
CA GLY A 465 19.64 4.59 20.10
C GLY A 465 18.96 5.37 18.97
N PHE A 466 19.43 5.24 17.72
CA PHE A 466 18.83 5.92 16.58
C PHE A 466 17.57 5.20 16.11
N VAL A 467 16.42 5.88 16.23
CA VAL A 467 15.10 5.35 15.90
C VAL A 467 14.30 6.29 15.00
N TRP A 468 13.32 5.74 14.30
CA TRP A 468 12.35 6.53 13.54
C TRP A 468 11.27 7.10 14.45
N SER A 469 11.06 8.42 14.40
CA SER A 469 9.87 9.10 14.94
C SER A 469 8.91 9.52 13.85
N GLU A 470 7.65 9.61 14.24
CA GLU A 470 6.60 10.28 13.48
C GLU A 470 6.31 11.63 14.14
N ASP A 471 6.66 12.71 13.46
CA ASP A 471 6.41 14.06 13.94
C ASP A 471 5.00 14.48 13.51
N LYS A 472 4.07 14.31 14.42
CA LYS A 472 2.66 14.69 14.20
C LYS A 472 2.50 16.19 14.19
N LYS A 473 1.75 16.70 13.25
CA LYS A 473 1.46 18.12 13.12
C LYS A 473 0.47 18.59 14.17
N THR A 474 0.69 19.80 14.64
CA THR A 474 -0.25 20.53 15.49
C THR A 474 -1.47 20.98 14.70
N ASN A 475 -2.57 21.29 15.38
CA ASN A 475 -3.78 21.82 14.73
C ASN A 475 -3.52 23.11 13.95
N GLU A 476 -2.62 23.97 14.43
CA GLU A 476 -2.25 25.21 13.74
C GLU A 476 -1.54 24.93 12.42
N GLU A 477 -0.60 23.99 12.41
CA GLU A 477 0.09 23.54 11.20
C GLU A 477 -0.87 22.89 10.20
N ILE A 478 -1.81 22.09 10.69
CA ILE A 478 -2.86 21.47 9.85
C ILE A 478 -3.73 22.56 9.20
N VAL A 479 -4.19 23.56 9.96
CA VAL A 479 -4.99 24.68 9.43
C VAL A 479 -4.21 25.43 8.37
N LYS A 480 -2.95 25.73 8.60
CA LYS A 480 -2.06 26.40 7.63
C LYS A 480 -1.93 25.60 6.34
N GLU A 481 -1.61 24.31 6.44
CA GLU A 481 -1.47 23.45 5.26
C GLU A 481 -2.78 23.25 4.49
N LEU A 482 -3.90 23.18 5.18
CA LEU A 482 -5.22 23.15 4.52
C LEU A 482 -5.51 24.45 3.76
N SER A 483 -5.12 25.60 4.30
CA SER A 483 -5.23 26.87 3.58
C SER A 483 -4.37 26.85 2.32
N GLU A 484 -3.12 26.44 2.42
CA GLU A 484 -2.21 26.28 1.28
C GLU A 484 -2.76 25.26 0.25
N TYR A 485 -3.35 24.16 0.73
CA TYR A 485 -4.01 23.17 -0.12
C TYR A 485 -5.16 23.79 -0.91
N ASN A 486 -6.06 24.55 -0.26
CA ASN A 486 -7.21 25.17 -0.89
C ASN A 486 -6.82 26.20 -1.95
N GLU A 487 -5.70 26.91 -1.78
CA GLU A 487 -5.19 27.91 -2.70
C GLU A 487 -4.36 27.32 -3.86
N SER A 488 -3.82 26.13 -3.66
CA SER A 488 -2.88 25.52 -4.59
C SER A 488 -3.54 25.05 -5.89
N PHE A 489 -2.94 25.44 -7.01
CA PHE A 489 -3.30 24.91 -8.35
C PHE A 489 -2.76 23.49 -8.61
N SER A 490 -1.95 22.94 -7.72
CA SER A 490 -1.40 21.60 -7.88
C SER A 490 -2.40 20.49 -7.55
N HIS A 491 -3.42 20.82 -6.74
CA HIS A 491 -4.46 19.89 -6.34
C HIS A 491 -5.60 19.83 -7.38
N PHE A 492 -6.16 18.65 -7.56
CA PHE A 492 -7.19 18.39 -8.57
C PHE A 492 -8.14 17.25 -8.18
N LEU A 493 -8.00 16.68 -6.99
CA LEU A 493 -8.88 15.65 -6.44
C LEU A 493 -9.48 16.16 -5.12
N TYR A 494 -10.78 15.98 -4.96
CA TYR A 494 -11.49 16.40 -3.76
C TYR A 494 -11.52 15.24 -2.76
N TYR A 495 -10.83 15.38 -1.64
CA TYR A 495 -10.62 14.35 -0.64
C TYR A 495 -11.91 13.64 -0.17
N PRO A 496 -13.02 14.36 0.17
CA PRO A 496 -14.25 13.71 0.60
C PRO A 496 -14.79 12.70 -0.40
N THR A 497 -14.56 12.90 -1.72
CA THR A 497 -15.03 11.96 -2.75
C THR A 497 -14.56 10.53 -2.51
N GLY A 498 -13.30 10.35 -2.07
CA GLY A 498 -12.73 9.03 -1.80
C GLY A 498 -13.47 8.28 -0.68
N LEU A 499 -13.95 8.98 0.34
CA LEU A 499 -14.71 8.38 1.45
C LEU A 499 -16.01 7.75 0.93
N TRP A 500 -16.74 8.47 0.07
CA TRP A 500 -17.96 7.95 -0.54
C TRP A 500 -17.72 6.79 -1.50
N VAL A 501 -16.58 6.77 -2.19
CA VAL A 501 -16.22 5.61 -3.04
C VAL A 501 -16.16 4.34 -2.19
N VAL A 502 -15.49 4.40 -1.05
CA VAL A 502 -15.37 3.25 -0.14
C VAL A 502 -16.73 2.89 0.48
N SER A 503 -17.50 3.87 0.96
CA SER A 503 -18.83 3.61 1.55
C SER A 503 -19.78 2.97 0.55
N HIS A 504 -19.79 3.41 -0.71
CA HIS A 504 -20.58 2.78 -1.77
C HIS A 504 -20.09 1.37 -2.11
N SER A 505 -18.76 1.14 -2.13
CA SER A 505 -18.22 -0.20 -2.35
C SER A 505 -18.63 -1.18 -1.25
N ARG A 506 -18.63 -0.73 0.01
CA ARG A 506 -19.13 -1.53 1.14
C ARG A 506 -20.61 -1.84 1.00
N THR A 507 -21.44 -0.88 0.55
CA THR A 507 -22.85 -1.15 0.27
C THR A 507 -23.00 -2.23 -0.79
N ASP A 508 -22.23 -2.17 -1.88
CA ASP A 508 -22.29 -3.17 -2.95
C ASP A 508 -21.82 -4.56 -2.48
N LEU A 509 -20.82 -4.61 -1.60
CA LEU A 509 -20.40 -5.84 -0.92
C LEU A 509 -21.54 -6.43 -0.08
N TYR A 510 -22.23 -5.61 0.72
CA TYR A 510 -23.35 -6.05 1.55
C TYR A 510 -24.54 -6.51 0.69
N ASP A 511 -24.79 -5.87 -0.45
CA ASP A 511 -25.79 -6.32 -1.42
C ASP A 511 -25.43 -7.68 -2.04
N LEU A 512 -24.12 -7.96 -2.23
CA LEU A 512 -23.64 -9.27 -2.69
C LEU A 512 -23.81 -10.32 -1.58
N ILE A 513 -23.46 -10.00 -0.34
CA ILE A 513 -23.65 -10.91 0.82
C ILE A 513 -25.11 -11.28 0.99
N ASP A 514 -26.05 -10.35 0.79
CA ASP A 514 -27.50 -10.63 0.84
C ASP A 514 -27.99 -11.56 -0.29
N CYS A 515 -27.13 -11.87 -1.29
CA CYS A 515 -27.40 -12.90 -2.29
C CYS A 515 -27.05 -14.31 -1.79
N ALA A 516 -26.26 -14.45 -0.73
CA ALA A 516 -26.13 -15.73 -0.03
C ALA A 516 -27.44 -16.10 0.69
N VAL A 517 -27.64 -17.38 0.90
CA VAL A 517 -28.74 -17.84 1.77
C VAL A 517 -28.37 -17.49 3.21
N LYS A 518 -29.31 -16.95 3.98
CA LYS A 518 -29.09 -16.58 5.37
C LYS A 518 -28.55 -17.78 6.16
N GLY A 519 -27.50 -17.58 6.96
CA GLY A 519 -26.80 -18.63 7.70
C GLY A 519 -25.68 -19.34 6.90
N TYR A 520 -25.52 -19.03 5.62
CA TYR A 520 -24.55 -19.69 4.75
C TYR A 520 -23.46 -18.76 4.19
N HIS A 521 -23.46 -17.47 4.55
CA HIS A 521 -22.33 -16.59 4.36
C HIS A 521 -21.19 -17.05 5.27
N ASN A 522 -19.96 -17.20 4.72
CA ASN A 522 -18.80 -17.67 5.46
C ASN A 522 -17.83 -16.53 5.75
N TYR A 523 -17.39 -15.83 4.70
CA TYR A 523 -16.33 -14.84 4.79
C TYR A 523 -16.49 -13.78 3.70
N HIS A 524 -16.05 -12.56 3.94
CA HIS A 524 -15.94 -11.52 2.92
C HIS A 524 -14.68 -10.69 3.07
N ASP A 525 -14.18 -10.17 1.95
CA ASP A 525 -13.02 -9.30 1.91
C ASP A 525 -13.19 -8.24 0.81
N THR A 526 -13.43 -7.00 1.22
CA THR A 526 -13.42 -5.79 0.38
C THR A 526 -14.43 -5.78 -0.76
N ASP A 527 -14.34 -6.69 -1.70
CA ASP A 527 -15.18 -6.84 -2.91
C ASP A 527 -15.49 -8.30 -3.24
N SER A 528 -15.14 -9.23 -2.37
CA SER A 528 -15.45 -10.66 -2.50
C SER A 528 -16.27 -11.19 -1.34
N CYS A 529 -17.13 -12.15 -1.63
CA CYS A 529 -17.95 -12.88 -0.66
C CYS A 529 -17.86 -14.38 -0.90
N LYS A 530 -17.65 -15.13 0.18
CA LYS A 530 -17.58 -16.59 0.20
C LYS A 530 -18.78 -17.13 0.95
N ALA A 531 -19.53 -18.04 0.30
CA ALA A 531 -20.72 -18.64 0.91
C ALA A 531 -20.89 -20.08 0.45
N SER A 532 -21.34 -20.93 1.36
CA SER A 532 -21.60 -22.35 1.07
C SER A 532 -22.96 -22.58 0.40
N LYS A 533 -23.82 -21.56 0.36
CA LYS A 533 -25.10 -21.64 -0.34
C LYS A 533 -25.53 -20.28 -0.87
N TRP A 534 -25.76 -20.20 -2.18
CA TRP A 534 -26.17 -18.99 -2.87
C TRP A 534 -27.62 -19.05 -3.34
N ASN A 535 -28.33 -17.93 -3.22
CA ASN A 535 -29.62 -17.76 -3.89
C ASN A 535 -29.37 -17.30 -5.32
N LYS A 536 -29.34 -18.25 -6.26
CA LYS A 536 -29.06 -18.01 -7.69
C LYS A 536 -29.94 -16.93 -8.30
N LYS A 537 -31.25 -16.89 -7.94
CA LYS A 537 -32.19 -15.86 -8.47
C LYS A 537 -31.82 -14.46 -7.98
N LYS A 538 -31.45 -14.31 -6.70
CA LYS A 538 -31.00 -13.03 -6.17
C LYS A 538 -29.69 -12.58 -6.80
N LEU A 539 -28.75 -13.50 -7.00
CA LEU A 539 -27.44 -13.21 -7.60
C LEU A 539 -27.61 -12.80 -9.08
N GLU A 540 -28.47 -13.47 -9.81
CA GLU A 540 -28.83 -13.11 -11.19
C GLU A 540 -29.49 -11.73 -11.26
N ALA A 541 -30.43 -11.43 -10.38
CA ALA A 541 -31.08 -10.13 -10.29
C ALA A 541 -30.07 -9.02 -9.92
N PHE A 542 -29.12 -9.31 -9.02
CA PHE A 542 -28.02 -8.44 -8.68
C PHE A 542 -27.17 -8.09 -9.91
N ASN A 543 -26.78 -9.10 -10.69
CA ASN A 543 -25.98 -8.91 -11.90
C ASN A 543 -26.75 -8.18 -13.00
N ASN A 544 -28.01 -8.56 -13.25
CA ASN A 544 -28.87 -7.93 -14.26
C ASN A 544 -29.04 -6.43 -13.98
N LYS A 545 -29.29 -6.04 -12.74
CA LYS A 545 -29.37 -4.62 -12.34
C LYS A 545 -28.08 -3.85 -12.68
N ARG A 546 -26.91 -4.47 -12.51
CA ARG A 546 -25.61 -3.83 -12.82
C ARG A 546 -25.36 -3.75 -14.31
N ILE A 547 -25.72 -4.77 -15.05
CA ILE A 547 -25.69 -4.79 -16.53
C ILE A 547 -26.54 -3.65 -17.09
N GLU A 548 -27.75 -3.46 -16.59
CA GLU A 548 -28.63 -2.36 -16.99
C GLU A 548 -27.99 -0.99 -16.67
N ILE A 549 -27.39 -0.84 -15.48
CA ILE A 549 -26.68 0.38 -15.09
C ILE A 549 -25.49 0.63 -16.05
N CYS A 550 -24.74 -0.40 -16.42
CA CYS A 550 -23.63 -0.27 -17.36
C CYS A 550 -24.12 0.17 -18.75
N LYS A 551 -25.15 -0.47 -19.30
CA LYS A 551 -25.77 -0.12 -20.58
C LYS A 551 -26.29 1.33 -20.56
N LYS A 552 -27.05 1.73 -19.54
CA LYS A 552 -27.58 3.09 -19.37
C LYS A 552 -26.49 4.15 -19.32
N ASN A 553 -25.35 3.83 -18.71
CA ASN A 553 -24.23 4.78 -18.56
C ASN A 553 -23.18 4.65 -19.67
N LYS A 554 -23.35 3.73 -20.62
CA LYS A 554 -22.39 3.43 -21.72
C LYS A 554 -20.99 3.14 -21.21
N ILE A 555 -20.92 2.26 -20.20
CA ILE A 555 -19.66 1.83 -19.54
C ILE A 555 -19.44 0.32 -19.67
N ASP A 556 -20.05 -0.30 -20.63
CA ASP A 556 -19.74 -1.67 -21.09
C ASP A 556 -18.60 -1.64 -22.11
N TYR A 557 -17.84 -2.71 -22.17
CA TYR A 557 -16.75 -2.85 -23.14
C TYR A 557 -16.68 -4.28 -23.68
N LYS A 558 -16.92 -4.45 -24.99
CA LYS A 558 -16.88 -5.76 -25.67
C LYS A 558 -17.73 -6.84 -24.96
N GLY A 559 -18.89 -6.49 -24.44
CA GLY A 559 -19.74 -7.40 -23.66
C GLY A 559 -19.28 -7.64 -22.22
N ILE A 560 -18.19 -7.01 -21.78
CA ILE A 560 -17.69 -7.09 -20.41
C ILE A 560 -18.33 -5.95 -19.58
N TYR A 561 -18.96 -6.33 -18.48
CA TYR A 561 -19.64 -5.40 -17.57
C TYR A 561 -18.82 -5.22 -16.27
N ILE A 562 -18.63 -3.97 -15.88
CA ILE A 562 -17.97 -3.61 -14.62
C ILE A 562 -18.95 -3.69 -13.45
N GLY A 563 -18.52 -4.12 -12.27
CA GLY A 563 -19.32 -4.17 -11.05
C GLY A 563 -20.21 -5.41 -10.90
N ILE A 564 -20.23 -6.35 -11.86
CA ILE A 564 -20.93 -7.64 -11.71
C ILE A 564 -20.17 -8.57 -10.77
N ALA A 565 -20.89 -9.49 -10.14
CA ALA A 565 -20.32 -10.57 -9.36
C ALA A 565 -19.97 -11.75 -10.27
N GLU A 566 -18.69 -12.14 -10.29
CA GLU A 566 -18.18 -13.30 -11.02
C GLU A 566 -17.70 -14.35 -10.00
N CYS A 567 -18.00 -15.64 -10.27
CA CYS A 567 -17.44 -16.72 -9.48
C CYS A 567 -15.94 -16.81 -9.77
N ASP A 568 -15.12 -16.65 -8.74
CA ASP A 568 -13.66 -16.67 -8.85
C ASP A 568 -13.00 -17.86 -8.14
N GLY A 569 -13.79 -18.73 -7.50
CA GLY A 569 -13.31 -19.95 -6.89
C GLY A 569 -14.40 -20.83 -6.33
N HIS A 570 -14.10 -22.14 -6.32
CA HIS A 570 -14.89 -23.16 -5.64
C HIS A 570 -13.98 -23.89 -4.66
N TYR A 571 -14.38 -23.95 -3.40
CA TYR A 571 -13.63 -24.59 -2.33
C TYR A 571 -14.41 -25.78 -1.79
N SER A 572 -13.79 -26.97 -1.86
CA SER A 572 -14.38 -28.19 -1.28
C SER A 572 -14.52 -28.08 0.24
N GLU A 573 -13.56 -27.38 0.87
CA GLU A 573 -13.53 -27.13 2.31
C GLU A 573 -12.94 -25.74 2.59
N MET A 574 -13.46 -25.08 3.63
CA MET A 574 -12.93 -23.81 4.11
C MET A 574 -13.11 -23.70 5.63
N VAL A 575 -12.10 -23.17 6.32
CA VAL A 575 -12.17 -22.81 7.75
C VAL A 575 -11.59 -21.43 7.95
N GLY A 576 -12.22 -20.60 8.77
CA GLY A 576 -11.77 -19.28 9.11
C GLY A 576 -11.63 -19.07 10.62
N TYR A 577 -10.70 -18.18 10.99
CA TYR A 577 -10.38 -17.78 12.35
C TYR A 577 -10.29 -16.24 12.47
N GLY A 578 -10.98 -15.52 11.59
CA GLY A 578 -11.05 -14.06 11.58
C GLY A 578 -10.50 -13.42 10.30
N ALA A 579 -10.44 -12.10 10.31
CA ALA A 579 -10.01 -11.30 9.18
C ALA A 579 -8.59 -11.69 8.72
N LYS A 580 -8.47 -12.18 7.47
CA LYS A 580 -7.22 -12.67 6.87
C LYS A 580 -6.54 -13.78 7.69
N LYS A 581 -7.33 -14.66 8.26
CA LYS A 581 -6.89 -15.87 8.98
C LYS A 581 -7.78 -17.03 8.55
N TYR A 582 -7.58 -17.60 7.36
CA TYR A 582 -8.37 -18.72 6.86
C TYR A 582 -7.54 -19.69 6.01
N CYS A 583 -8.06 -20.91 5.90
CA CYS A 583 -7.56 -21.98 5.06
C CYS A 583 -8.70 -22.50 4.18
N TYR A 584 -8.37 -22.91 2.97
CA TYR A 584 -9.33 -23.52 2.03
C TYR A 584 -8.64 -24.56 1.15
N ARG A 585 -9.45 -25.47 0.62
CA ARG A 585 -9.03 -26.48 -0.36
C ARG A 585 -9.78 -26.27 -1.67
N ASP A 586 -9.04 -26.15 -2.75
CA ASP A 586 -9.57 -26.12 -4.12
C ASP A 586 -9.02 -27.30 -4.94
N GLU A 587 -9.16 -27.27 -6.26
CA GLU A 587 -8.65 -28.28 -7.18
C GLU A 587 -7.11 -28.40 -7.21
N TYR A 588 -6.40 -27.37 -6.74
CA TYR A 588 -4.93 -27.32 -6.68
C TYR A 588 -4.38 -27.76 -5.33
N GLY A 589 -5.23 -28.03 -4.34
CA GLY A 589 -4.82 -28.47 -3.00
C GLY A 589 -5.20 -27.51 -1.88
N LEU A 590 -4.48 -27.63 -0.77
CA LEU A 590 -4.71 -26.81 0.43
C LEU A 590 -4.00 -25.46 0.33
N HIS A 591 -4.69 -24.39 0.71
CA HIS A 591 -4.16 -23.01 0.71
C HIS A 591 -4.44 -22.32 2.02
N ILE A 592 -3.51 -21.44 2.45
CA ILE A 592 -3.70 -20.56 3.59
C ILE A 592 -3.68 -19.08 3.17
N THR A 593 -4.48 -18.28 3.86
CA THR A 593 -4.39 -16.82 3.83
C THR A 593 -4.35 -16.32 5.26
N ILE A 594 -3.15 -16.16 5.78
CA ILE A 594 -2.90 -15.71 7.16
C ILE A 594 -1.97 -14.50 7.09
N ALA A 595 -2.43 -13.36 7.61
CA ALA A 595 -1.63 -12.14 7.64
C ALA A 595 -0.35 -12.36 8.46
N GLY A 596 0.80 -12.07 7.85
CA GLY A 596 2.12 -12.29 8.47
C GLY A 596 2.72 -13.69 8.26
N CYS A 597 1.95 -14.66 7.76
CA CYS A 597 2.44 -16.01 7.48
C CYS A 597 2.66 -16.20 5.96
N GLY A 598 3.79 -16.79 5.60
CA GLY A 598 4.10 -17.10 4.20
C GLY A 598 3.18 -18.19 3.64
N LYS A 599 2.70 -18.04 2.39
CA LYS A 599 1.80 -19.03 1.76
C LYS A 599 2.37 -20.44 1.72
N GLY A 600 3.69 -20.61 1.56
CA GLY A 600 4.37 -21.90 1.57
C GLY A 600 4.28 -22.66 2.89
N CYS A 601 3.90 -21.98 3.97
CA CYS A 601 3.72 -22.63 5.28
C CYS A 601 2.51 -23.59 5.30
N VAL A 602 1.65 -23.56 4.28
CA VAL A 602 0.54 -24.54 4.14
C VAL A 602 1.03 -25.99 4.21
N ASN A 603 2.24 -26.28 3.74
CA ASN A 603 2.82 -27.62 3.80
C ASN A 603 2.95 -28.18 5.22
N GLN A 604 3.01 -27.30 6.24
CA GLN A 604 3.09 -27.71 7.64
C GLN A 604 1.75 -28.21 8.20
N LEU A 605 0.66 -28.02 7.46
CA LEU A 605 -0.64 -28.63 7.77
C LEU A 605 -0.77 -30.09 7.29
N ASN A 606 0.27 -30.65 6.65
CA ASN A 606 0.30 -32.03 6.15
C ASN A 606 -0.94 -32.38 5.28
N ASP A 607 -1.34 -31.45 4.44
CA ASP A 607 -2.52 -31.53 3.57
C ASP A 607 -3.86 -31.81 4.30
N ASP A 608 -3.94 -31.47 5.58
CA ASP A 608 -5.16 -31.62 6.39
C ASP A 608 -5.63 -30.26 6.94
N ILE A 609 -6.82 -29.83 6.53
CA ILE A 609 -7.41 -28.56 6.95
C ILE A 609 -7.73 -28.53 8.47
N TYR A 610 -8.02 -29.70 9.07
CA TYR A 610 -8.33 -29.82 10.50
C TYR A 610 -7.09 -29.60 11.40
N ASN A 611 -5.88 -29.62 10.83
CA ASN A 611 -4.66 -29.27 11.56
C ASN A 611 -4.58 -27.76 11.81
N LEU A 612 -5.26 -26.93 11.02
CA LEU A 612 -5.37 -25.51 11.33
C LEU A 612 -6.39 -25.30 12.44
N LYS A 613 -5.89 -25.06 13.64
CA LYS A 613 -6.68 -24.81 14.85
C LYS A 613 -5.96 -23.82 15.75
N GLU A 614 -6.67 -23.29 16.73
CA GLU A 614 -6.07 -22.45 17.76
C GLU A 614 -4.85 -23.10 18.40
N GLY A 615 -3.80 -22.33 18.62
CA GLY A 615 -2.53 -22.79 19.15
C GLY A 615 -1.62 -23.48 18.13
N PHE A 616 -2.07 -23.71 16.89
CA PHE A 616 -1.19 -24.25 15.85
C PHE A 616 -0.07 -23.25 15.52
N THR A 617 1.17 -23.74 15.57
CA THR A 617 2.34 -22.90 15.33
C THR A 617 3.01 -23.26 14.02
N PHE A 618 2.99 -22.34 13.07
CA PHE A 618 3.78 -22.41 11.85
C PHE A 618 5.23 -22.04 12.16
N LYS A 619 6.15 -22.97 11.96
CA LYS A 619 7.58 -22.75 12.17
C LYS A 619 8.19 -21.93 11.04
N ASN A 620 9.10 -21.00 11.38
CA ASN A 620 9.76 -20.11 10.42
C ASN A 620 8.79 -19.42 9.44
N ALA A 621 7.59 -19.12 9.91
CA ALA A 621 6.49 -18.63 9.09
C ALA A 621 6.60 -17.14 8.75
N THR A 622 7.23 -16.37 9.63
CA THR A 622 7.38 -14.94 9.49
C THR A 622 8.81 -14.60 9.06
N ARG A 623 8.93 -13.62 8.19
CA ARG A 623 10.21 -13.00 7.84
C ARG A 623 10.08 -11.50 8.06
N GLN A 624 10.68 -11.03 9.13
CA GLN A 624 10.67 -9.61 9.46
C GLN A 624 12.06 -9.04 9.18
N ALA A 625 12.11 -7.98 8.37
CA ALA A 625 13.32 -7.18 8.24
C ALA A 625 13.45 -6.28 9.47
N VAL A 626 14.50 -6.44 10.22
CA VAL A 626 14.89 -5.56 11.32
C VAL A 626 15.84 -4.52 10.74
N TYR A 627 15.50 -3.25 10.90
CA TYR A 627 16.31 -2.12 10.50
C TYR A 627 17.04 -1.58 11.73
N ASP A 628 18.35 -1.77 11.75
CA ASP A 628 19.24 -1.26 12.77
C ASP A 628 19.90 0.02 12.24
N LEU A 629 19.77 1.12 12.97
CA LEU A 629 20.34 2.42 12.62
C LEU A 629 21.46 2.80 13.59
N SER A 630 22.21 1.83 14.09
CA SER A 630 23.33 2.06 15.00
C SER A 630 24.40 2.94 14.39
N GLU A 631 25.09 3.69 15.22
CA GLU A 631 26.24 4.49 14.79
C GLU A 631 27.38 3.62 14.25
N PRO A 632 28.23 4.16 13.35
CA PRO A 632 29.39 3.46 12.84
C PRO A 632 30.34 3.01 13.94
N HIS A 633 30.60 1.71 13.96
CA HIS A 633 31.50 1.06 14.90
C HIS A 633 32.25 -0.09 14.21
N TYR A 634 33.32 -0.59 14.84
CA TYR A 634 34.06 -1.72 14.35
C TYR A 634 33.62 -3.02 15.01
N ILE A 635 33.44 -4.05 14.19
CA ILE A 635 33.29 -5.43 14.63
C ILE A 635 34.46 -6.26 14.09
N THR A 636 34.81 -7.37 14.77
CA THR A 636 35.87 -8.28 14.31
C THR A 636 35.25 -9.63 13.96
N ILE A 637 35.34 -10.01 12.70
CA ILE A 637 34.78 -11.25 12.17
C ILE A 637 35.92 -12.04 11.53
N ASN A 638 36.22 -13.25 12.04
CA ASN A 638 37.30 -14.12 11.56
C ASN A 638 38.67 -13.39 11.43
N GLY A 639 38.95 -12.48 12.37
CA GLY A 639 40.17 -11.68 12.35
C GLY A 639 40.10 -10.41 11.48
N ASP A 640 39.08 -10.24 10.65
CA ASP A 640 38.86 -9.03 9.86
C ASP A 640 38.16 -7.94 10.70
N LYS A 641 38.75 -6.77 10.72
CA LYS A 641 38.14 -5.57 11.32
C LYS A 641 37.21 -4.91 10.28
N ILE A 642 35.91 -4.93 10.56
CA ILE A 642 34.85 -4.46 9.65
C ILE A 642 34.16 -3.25 10.24
N TRP A 643 34.04 -2.19 9.47
CA TRP A 643 33.30 -1.00 9.85
C TRP A 643 31.84 -1.12 9.42
N THR A 644 30.92 -1.07 10.38
CA THR A 644 29.47 -1.15 10.16
C THR A 644 28.76 0.00 10.85
N SER A 645 27.55 0.33 10.38
CA SER A 645 26.66 1.36 10.96
C SER A 645 25.23 0.84 11.05
N GLY A 646 25.05 -0.29 11.76
CA GLY A 646 23.78 -0.98 11.73
C GLY A 646 23.55 -1.69 10.39
N GLY A 647 22.30 -1.67 9.90
CA GLY A 647 21.93 -2.29 8.63
C GLY A 647 20.57 -2.96 8.66
N VAL A 648 20.39 -3.93 7.78
CA VAL A 648 19.14 -4.72 7.72
C VAL A 648 19.48 -6.19 7.83
N TYR A 649 18.78 -6.90 8.70
CA TYR A 649 18.87 -8.34 8.78
C TYR A 649 17.48 -8.96 8.93
N ILE A 650 17.32 -10.17 8.41
CA ILE A 650 16.03 -10.84 8.45
C ILE A 650 15.99 -11.72 9.69
N CYS A 651 15.00 -11.48 10.55
CA CYS A 651 14.62 -12.38 11.61
C CYS A 651 13.50 -13.29 11.11
N GLY A 652 13.71 -14.60 11.16
CA GLY A 652 12.65 -15.57 11.03
C GLY A 652 11.95 -15.73 12.37
N GLY A 653 10.66 -15.96 12.37
CA GLY A 653 9.89 -16.24 13.57
C GLY A 653 8.79 -17.26 13.30
N ASP A 654 8.36 -17.90 14.35
CA ASP A 654 7.19 -18.74 14.33
C ASP A 654 5.92 -17.88 14.35
N TYR A 655 4.86 -18.39 13.78
CA TYR A 655 3.53 -17.77 13.85
C TYR A 655 2.58 -18.74 14.53
N THR A 656 2.09 -18.40 15.71
CA THR A 656 1.04 -19.17 16.39
C THR A 656 -0.31 -18.58 16.04
N LEU A 657 -1.25 -19.42 15.61
CA LEU A 657 -2.63 -19.00 15.37
C LEU A 657 -3.32 -18.78 16.71
N GLU A 658 -3.51 -17.52 17.05
CA GLU A 658 -4.25 -17.11 18.24
C GLU A 658 -5.63 -16.64 17.84
N MET A 659 -6.64 -17.09 18.56
CA MET A 659 -7.98 -16.55 18.49
C MET A 659 -8.07 -15.28 19.34
N CYS A 660 -8.86 -14.34 18.89
CA CYS A 660 -9.17 -13.18 19.72
C CYS A 660 -10.04 -13.63 20.92
N ASP A 661 -9.61 -13.36 22.15
CA ASP A 661 -10.38 -13.69 23.37
C ASP A 661 -11.82 -13.17 23.33
N ASP A 662 -12.08 -12.13 22.55
CA ASP A 662 -13.40 -11.59 22.30
C ASP A 662 -14.36 -12.60 21.64
N TYR A 663 -13.86 -13.58 20.88
CA TYR A 663 -14.72 -14.58 20.23
C TYR A 663 -15.26 -15.63 21.20
N ILE A 664 -14.40 -16.22 22.03
CA ILE A 664 -14.76 -17.41 22.81
C ILE A 664 -15.73 -17.08 23.95
N ASN A 665 -15.38 -16.10 24.77
CA ASN A 665 -16.17 -15.79 25.97
C ASN A 665 -17.44 -15.01 25.67
N LYS A 666 -17.45 -14.22 24.58
CA LYS A 666 -18.58 -13.35 24.23
C LYS A 666 -19.50 -13.97 23.18
N ALA A 667 -19.04 -14.92 22.35
CA ALA A 667 -19.93 -15.68 21.47
C ALA A 667 -20.92 -16.52 22.29
N VAL A 668 -20.47 -17.17 23.35
CA VAL A 668 -21.34 -17.93 24.27
C VAL A 668 -22.38 -17.02 24.92
N TYR A 669 -21.98 -15.84 25.40
CA TYR A 669 -22.90 -14.86 25.99
C TYR A 669 -23.94 -14.36 24.97
N LEU A 670 -23.52 -14.08 23.72
CA LEU A 670 -24.40 -13.60 22.67
C LEU A 670 -25.38 -14.68 22.20
N HIS A 671 -24.94 -15.92 22.11
CA HIS A 671 -25.82 -17.04 21.80
C HIS A 671 -26.87 -17.26 22.90
N ALA A 672 -26.48 -17.10 24.16
CA ALA A 672 -27.39 -17.15 25.28
C ALA A 672 -28.44 -16.00 25.28
N GLU A 673 -28.00 -14.76 24.98
CA GLU A 673 -28.92 -13.60 24.83
C GLU A 673 -29.85 -13.72 23.61
N GLU A 674 -29.40 -14.35 22.52
CA GLU A 674 -30.20 -14.56 21.31
C GLU A 674 -31.11 -15.80 21.39
N GLY A 675 -31.06 -16.55 22.52
CA GLY A 675 -31.86 -17.76 22.71
C GLY A 675 -31.38 -18.95 21.86
N ILE A 676 -30.16 -18.91 21.38
CA ILE A 676 -29.55 -20.02 20.66
C ILE A 676 -28.85 -20.90 21.70
N LEU A 677 -29.37 -22.08 21.95
CA LEU A 677 -28.66 -23.13 22.68
C LEU A 677 -27.55 -23.69 21.75
N LEU A 678 -26.32 -23.66 22.20
CA LEU A 678 -25.19 -24.32 21.55
C LEU A 678 -25.32 -25.84 21.61
#